data_b45d5ad7419051987ec060c053e79b6b
#
_entry.id   b45d5ad7419051987ec060c053e79b6b
#
_cell.length_a   1.000
_cell.length_b   1.000
_cell.length_c   1.000
_cell.angle_alpha   90.00
_cell.angle_beta   90.00
_cell.angle_gamma   90.00
#
_symmetry.space_group_name_H-M   'P 1'
#
loop_
_entity.id
_entity.type
_entity.pdbx_description
1 polymer ?
#
loop_
_entity_poly.entity_id
_entity_poly.type
_entity_poly.pdbx_seq_one_letter_code
_entity_poly.pdbx_strand_id
1 'polypeptide(L)'
;MTKTVKRGLCALLSAALLVCCLPLGALAEEEAGVIHLNDAEDLVQLAENCRLDSWSQDKIIYLDEDIDLSGTGFGGIPSFGGRWEGQGHTISGLNLTADGSVQGLFRYIQTSGSVYNTTASGTVQPGGTRAQVGGFAGQNAGTIENCRFDGTVTGTSQVGGMAGVNTADGVISGCTVTGSVYGDHFIGGIVGSNDGVVTGCSNLSAVNTTVSQNEVELEDLTAEDLLKTERAADITDIGGVAGSSAGVIRACVNRGDVGYDHIGYNVGGIAGSQTGYIEGCVNYGTIHARKEGGGIVGQMEPSSMLQYSADTLQQLQGELSTLQGLMNKANQDAAASSSELTGRLTNLQNQVDSARTAVDSLLDKLANSISIGTQEVTLTDLTKLTGSSDTNADTDLGIGDSSPTPTVAPEVTPVPSQEPSSPPESEATPTPQPAETPVPAETPVPEVPEEPAEEPADRSEVTHGAPSLDIDNELQHEGSLTLDGQLTLTVPSVEVTGRDEITAARNSLNGSLTSIMDGVGSLTTNTGDHTQALIQDIQAITDQLNVIGNTLLGAAEPQDNSDLFEDVSDSDTESDTEGKVFNCRNEGSVNADLNAGGIAGAMARENDLDPEDDTKISGNSSLNVTYKTRVVLRDCENTGTVQVKKEAAGGIVGSMDMGTVMGCRNYADLSEEDVNYVGGIAGRSRSAIRDCAAKCRLDGAAHVGGIAGSGTTITGCRALVLAEGTEQVGAVAGGLESGTLTDLLQSEDAEQSGNYFVSDTLGGIDGVSYAGQAEPLSFAEFAALTEQEGLPEAFRTIVLTFRADGAVVGSVTVDYGGSFDAGAAPAIPAKDGCTASWPAFVTENIRFDQVIDAVYTPLSTVVSGTEQRADGRPILLAEGSFGTGDLTMTASDEAPLVPGQHTESWQFTLPETAGSSWQLHYLPQQKNTAVYLKNADGSWRRADTTADGSYLVFTVQPGEDTLAAVVQPRIPLPLAIGGIGAAVVLLAAAALLRRRRKAHTKA
;
A
#
# COMPACT_ATOMS: atom_id res chain seq x y z
N MET A 1 -82.25 -7.93 -47.55
CA MET A 1 -80.74 -8.02 -47.54
C MET A 1 -80.31 -9.27 -48.21
N THR A 2 -79.73 -9.12 -49.39
CA THR A 2 -79.39 -10.18 -50.30
C THR A 2 -78.21 -11.02 -49.77
N LYS A 3 -78.18 -12.33 -50.10
CA LYS A 3 -77.13 -13.28 -49.67
C LYS A 3 -75.73 -12.81 -49.88
N THR A 4 -75.51 -11.82 -50.79
CA THR A 4 -74.26 -11.23 -51.17
C THR A 4 -73.78 -10.25 -50.04
N VAL A 5 -74.67 -9.46 -49.39
CA VAL A 5 -74.32 -8.52 -48.29
C VAL A 5 -73.91 -9.28 -47.01
N LYS A 6 -74.58 -10.43 -46.72
CA LYS A 6 -74.23 -11.34 -45.62
C LYS A 6 -72.85 -11.97 -45.80
N ARG A 7 -72.44 -12.35 -47.05
CA ARG A 7 -71.16 -12.94 -47.36
C ARG A 7 -70.05 -11.90 -47.28
N GLY A 8 -70.30 -10.65 -47.72
CA GLY A 8 -69.39 -9.54 -47.56
C GLY A 8 -69.15 -9.14 -46.10
N LEU A 9 -70.22 -9.15 -45.28
CA LEU A 9 -70.05 -8.82 -43.86
C LEU A 9 -69.34 -9.91 -43.03
N CYS A 10 -69.60 -11.23 -43.41
CA CYS A 10 -68.84 -12.31 -42.80
C CYS A 10 -67.38 -12.35 -43.23
N ALA A 11 -67.06 -11.98 -44.49
CA ALA A 11 -65.68 -11.89 -44.91
C ALA A 11 -64.93 -10.71 -44.24
N LEU A 12 -65.60 -9.59 -44.02
CA LEU A 12 -65.02 -8.44 -43.29
C LEU A 12 -64.85 -8.76 -41.78
N LEU A 13 -65.86 -9.44 -41.14
CA LEU A 13 -65.67 -9.90 -39.77
C LEU A 13 -64.61 -10.97 -39.60
N SER A 14 -64.47 -11.89 -40.60
CA SER A 14 -63.38 -12.89 -40.58
C SER A 14 -62.03 -12.27 -40.79
N ALA A 15 -61.91 -11.24 -41.65
CA ALA A 15 -60.65 -10.48 -41.84
C ALA A 15 -60.33 -9.66 -40.60
N ALA A 16 -61.32 -9.05 -39.95
CA ALA A 16 -61.10 -8.34 -38.69
C ALA A 16 -60.71 -9.28 -37.54
N LEU A 17 -61.27 -10.50 -37.46
CA LEU A 17 -60.89 -11.50 -36.49
C LEU A 17 -59.48 -12.08 -36.78
N LEU A 18 -59.09 -12.20 -38.06
CA LEU A 18 -57.73 -12.66 -38.41
C LEU A 18 -56.65 -11.63 -38.09
N VAL A 19 -56.97 -10.33 -38.17
CA VAL A 19 -56.07 -9.25 -37.74
C VAL A 19 -55.97 -9.21 -36.23
N CYS A 20 -57.02 -9.57 -35.46
CA CYS A 20 -56.96 -9.69 -34.02
C CYS A 20 -56.29 -10.98 -33.50
N CYS A 21 -56.02 -11.98 -34.37
CA CYS A 21 -55.34 -13.22 -34.01
C CYS A 21 -53.88 -13.27 -34.50
N LEU A 22 -53.33 -12.22 -35.11
CA LEU A 22 -51.90 -12.09 -35.21
C LEU A 22 -51.36 -11.92 -33.78
N PRO A 23 -50.37 -12.72 -33.35
CA PRO A 23 -49.68 -12.40 -32.16
C PRO A 23 -49.10 -10.98 -32.39
N LEU A 24 -49.66 -9.98 -31.69
CA LEU A 24 -48.88 -8.82 -31.40
C LEU A 24 -47.69 -9.42 -30.63
N GLY A 25 -46.59 -9.59 -31.35
CA GLY A 25 -45.29 -9.68 -30.67
C GLY A 25 -45.30 -8.51 -29.71
N ALA A 26 -45.12 -8.78 -28.45
CA ALA A 26 -44.89 -7.78 -27.49
C ALA A 26 -43.75 -6.91 -28.08
N LEU A 27 -44.14 -5.77 -28.64
CA LEU A 27 -43.23 -4.64 -28.65
C LEU A 27 -43.02 -4.42 -27.17
N ALA A 28 -41.90 -4.88 -26.63
CA ALA A 28 -41.38 -4.34 -25.41
C ALA A 28 -41.46 -2.85 -25.66
N GLU A 29 -42.27 -2.10 -24.93
CA GLU A 29 -42.09 -0.68 -24.81
C GLU A 29 -40.67 -0.56 -24.30
N GLU A 30 -39.73 -0.19 -25.15
CA GLU A 30 -38.46 0.34 -24.73
C GLU A 30 -38.81 1.48 -23.77
N GLU A 31 -38.54 1.31 -22.48
CA GLU A 31 -38.66 2.40 -21.52
C GLU A 31 -37.80 3.52 -22.04
N ALA A 32 -38.43 4.66 -22.31
CA ALA A 32 -37.75 5.80 -22.91
C ALA A 32 -36.58 6.19 -22.01
N GLY A 33 -35.34 6.00 -22.47
CA GLY A 33 -34.13 6.29 -21.72
C GLY A 33 -33.32 5.09 -21.23
N VAL A 34 -33.81 3.85 -21.39
CA VAL A 34 -33.07 2.62 -21.08
C VAL A 34 -32.38 2.10 -22.34
N ILE A 35 -31.13 1.74 -22.24
CA ILE A 35 -30.30 1.19 -23.34
C ILE A 35 -29.63 -0.09 -22.84
N HIS A 36 -29.66 -1.11 -23.66
CA HIS A 36 -29.03 -2.40 -23.41
C HIS A 36 -27.86 -2.61 -24.34
N LEU A 37 -26.69 -2.96 -23.81
CA LEU A 37 -25.47 -3.25 -24.56
C LEU A 37 -25.24 -4.76 -24.57
N ASN A 38 -25.19 -5.36 -25.75
CA ASN A 38 -25.04 -6.80 -25.94
C ASN A 38 -23.72 -7.16 -26.66
N ASP A 39 -23.12 -6.23 -27.33
CA ASP A 39 -21.89 -6.49 -28.10
C ASP A 39 -21.02 -5.20 -28.27
N ALA A 40 -19.88 -5.35 -28.91
CA ALA A 40 -18.92 -4.27 -29.12
C ALA A 40 -19.45 -3.16 -30.05
N GLU A 41 -20.36 -3.48 -30.98
CA GLU A 41 -20.93 -2.48 -31.91
C GLU A 41 -21.89 -1.54 -31.13
N ASP A 42 -22.68 -2.09 -30.21
CA ASP A 42 -23.55 -1.33 -29.32
C ASP A 42 -22.72 -0.33 -28.48
N LEU A 43 -21.59 -0.78 -27.91
CA LEU A 43 -20.71 0.06 -27.10
C LEU A 43 -20.01 1.15 -27.92
N VAL A 44 -19.55 0.82 -29.13
CA VAL A 44 -18.98 1.81 -30.06
C VAL A 44 -20.03 2.84 -30.47
N GLN A 45 -21.27 2.41 -30.74
CA GLN A 45 -22.37 3.33 -31.08
C GLN A 45 -22.75 4.23 -29.89
N LEU A 46 -22.75 3.70 -28.67
CA LEU A 46 -22.94 4.49 -27.46
C LEU A 46 -21.85 5.56 -27.33
N ALA A 47 -20.59 5.21 -27.54
CA ALA A 47 -19.48 6.15 -27.48
C ALA A 47 -19.62 7.29 -28.50
N GLU A 48 -20.05 6.99 -29.73
CA GLU A 48 -20.35 8.00 -30.74
C GLU A 48 -21.49 8.94 -30.31
N ASN A 49 -22.54 8.41 -29.70
CA ASN A 49 -23.65 9.20 -29.18
C ASN A 49 -23.22 10.11 -28.01
N CYS A 50 -22.32 9.60 -27.14
CA CYS A 50 -21.75 10.33 -26.00
C CYS A 50 -20.76 11.42 -26.37
N ARG A 51 -20.53 11.70 -27.65
CA ARG A 51 -19.84 12.92 -28.11
C ARG A 51 -20.63 14.18 -27.80
N LEU A 52 -21.95 14.06 -27.66
CA LEU A 52 -22.79 15.12 -27.11
C LEU A 52 -22.94 14.89 -25.61
N ASP A 53 -22.36 15.76 -24.82
CA ASP A 53 -22.27 15.67 -23.36
C ASP A 53 -23.62 15.51 -22.62
N SER A 54 -24.69 16.09 -23.16
CA SER A 54 -26.05 15.96 -22.61
C SER A 54 -26.76 14.68 -23.04
N TRP A 55 -26.19 13.87 -23.99
CA TRP A 55 -26.94 12.77 -24.58
C TRP A 55 -27.22 11.64 -23.58
N SER A 56 -26.27 11.32 -22.72
CA SER A 56 -26.38 10.24 -21.74
C SER A 56 -27.07 10.66 -20.44
N GLN A 57 -27.27 11.95 -20.22
CA GLN A 57 -27.86 12.47 -19.00
C GLN A 57 -29.20 11.82 -18.66
N ASP A 58 -30.02 11.58 -18.26
CA ASP A 58 -31.31 10.91 -18.06
C ASP A 58 -31.40 9.47 -18.64
N LYS A 59 -30.28 8.82 -18.95
CA LYS A 59 -30.29 7.44 -19.47
C LYS A 59 -29.74 6.44 -18.50
N ILE A 60 -30.32 5.22 -18.54
CA ILE A 60 -29.80 4.06 -17.83
C ILE A 60 -29.24 3.09 -18.87
N ILE A 61 -27.97 2.75 -18.74
CA ILE A 61 -27.26 1.84 -19.63
C ILE A 61 -27.04 0.51 -18.87
N TYR A 62 -27.54 -0.58 -19.42
CA TYR A 62 -27.29 -1.92 -18.92
C TYR A 62 -26.26 -2.63 -19.80
N LEU A 63 -25.25 -3.23 -19.19
CA LEU A 63 -24.35 -4.17 -19.86
C LEU A 63 -24.94 -5.55 -19.62
N ASP A 64 -25.54 -6.14 -20.68
CA ASP A 64 -26.31 -7.40 -20.56
C ASP A 64 -25.46 -8.65 -20.86
N GLU A 65 -24.31 -8.46 -21.50
CA GLU A 65 -23.38 -9.54 -21.88
C GLU A 65 -21.94 -9.05 -21.74
N ASP A 66 -20.98 -9.97 -21.65
CA ASP A 66 -19.56 -9.64 -21.71
C ASP A 66 -19.19 -9.13 -23.11
N ILE A 67 -18.42 -8.03 -23.19
CA ILE A 67 -18.04 -7.40 -24.44
C ILE A 67 -16.52 -7.51 -24.68
N ASP A 68 -16.13 -8.01 -25.87
CA ASP A 68 -14.75 -8.01 -26.32
C ASP A 68 -14.51 -6.87 -27.34
N LEU A 69 -13.69 -5.90 -26.96
CA LEU A 69 -13.33 -4.75 -27.79
C LEU A 69 -12.14 -5.00 -28.71
N SER A 70 -11.58 -6.20 -28.73
CA SER A 70 -10.40 -6.53 -29.54
C SER A 70 -10.62 -6.21 -31.01
N GLY A 71 -9.78 -5.35 -31.57
CA GLY A 71 -9.82 -4.99 -32.99
C GLY A 71 -10.94 -4.04 -33.43
N THR A 72 -11.74 -3.50 -32.52
CA THR A 72 -12.84 -2.55 -32.83
C THR A 72 -12.39 -1.14 -33.12
N GLY A 73 -11.18 -0.73 -32.64
CA GLY A 73 -10.72 0.66 -32.70
C GLY A 73 -11.48 1.59 -31.74
N PHE A 74 -12.08 1.03 -30.70
CA PHE A 74 -12.75 1.79 -29.65
C PHE A 74 -11.80 2.80 -29.00
N GLY A 75 -12.23 4.06 -28.88
CA GLY A 75 -11.42 5.19 -28.41
C GLY A 75 -11.86 5.77 -27.06
N GLY A 76 -12.63 5.01 -26.26
CA GLY A 76 -13.22 5.47 -25.01
C GLY A 76 -14.58 6.19 -25.20
N ILE A 77 -15.39 6.22 -24.17
CA ILE A 77 -16.66 6.97 -24.11
C ILE A 77 -16.33 8.44 -23.82
N PRO A 78 -16.62 9.39 -24.71
CA PRO A 78 -16.12 10.76 -24.60
C PRO A 78 -16.62 11.50 -23.35
N SER A 79 -17.93 11.44 -23.05
CA SER A 79 -18.53 12.13 -21.90
C SER A 79 -19.77 11.39 -21.45
N PHE A 80 -19.83 11.04 -20.16
CA PHE A 80 -20.91 10.22 -19.62
C PHE A 80 -21.55 10.89 -18.39
N GLY A 81 -22.84 11.14 -18.44
CA GLY A 81 -23.62 11.76 -17.39
C GLY A 81 -24.86 10.95 -16.98
N GLY A 82 -25.00 9.72 -17.47
CA GLY A 82 -26.10 8.81 -17.17
C GLY A 82 -25.78 7.84 -16.04
N ARG A 83 -26.64 6.81 -15.88
CA ARG A 83 -26.43 5.71 -14.98
C ARG A 83 -26.03 4.45 -15.76
N TRP A 84 -24.86 3.90 -15.42
CA TRP A 84 -24.33 2.67 -16.00
C TRP A 84 -24.44 1.52 -15.01
N GLU A 85 -25.12 0.46 -15.38
CA GLU A 85 -25.29 -0.79 -14.64
C GLU A 85 -24.56 -1.93 -15.35
N GLY A 86 -23.38 -2.25 -14.87
CA GLY A 86 -22.55 -3.32 -15.49
C GLY A 86 -23.01 -4.73 -15.17
N GLN A 87 -23.86 -4.92 -14.17
CA GLN A 87 -24.45 -6.21 -13.77
C GLN A 87 -23.41 -7.32 -13.47
N GLY A 88 -22.14 -6.94 -13.27
CA GLY A 88 -21.01 -7.87 -13.08
C GLY A 88 -20.36 -8.36 -14.37
N HIS A 89 -20.78 -7.87 -15.53
CA HIS A 89 -20.18 -8.20 -16.81
C HIS A 89 -18.83 -7.55 -17.04
N THR A 90 -18.07 -8.11 -17.99
CA THR A 90 -16.71 -7.72 -18.32
C THR A 90 -16.62 -7.05 -19.69
N ILE A 91 -15.90 -5.92 -19.77
CA ILE A 91 -15.45 -5.32 -21.02
C ILE A 91 -13.96 -5.63 -21.16
N SER A 92 -13.63 -6.53 -22.06
CA SER A 92 -12.26 -7.00 -22.31
C SER A 92 -11.68 -6.43 -23.61
N GLY A 93 -10.36 -6.59 -23.80
CA GLY A 93 -9.70 -6.18 -25.03
C GLY A 93 -9.57 -4.67 -25.21
N LEU A 94 -9.68 -3.88 -24.12
CA LEU A 94 -9.46 -2.45 -24.15
C LEU A 94 -8.02 -2.14 -24.62
N ASN A 95 -7.87 -1.29 -25.63
CA ASN A 95 -6.57 -0.91 -26.16
C ASN A 95 -6.58 0.56 -26.61
N LEU A 96 -6.34 1.46 -25.65
CA LEU A 96 -6.37 2.91 -25.89
C LEU A 96 -4.94 3.43 -26.06
N THR A 97 -4.55 3.60 -27.34
CA THR A 97 -3.20 4.05 -27.73
C THR A 97 -3.20 5.36 -28.52
N ALA A 98 -4.37 5.97 -28.72
CA ALA A 98 -4.49 7.25 -29.44
C ALA A 98 -3.80 8.38 -28.67
N ASP A 99 -3.18 9.31 -29.41
CA ASP A 99 -2.54 10.49 -28.82
C ASP A 99 -3.54 11.36 -28.05
N GLY A 100 -3.11 11.90 -26.92
CA GLY A 100 -3.84 12.90 -26.15
C GLY A 100 -4.02 12.55 -24.69
N SER A 101 -4.44 13.56 -23.94
CA SER A 101 -4.76 13.48 -22.52
C SER A 101 -6.22 13.06 -22.29
N VAL A 102 -6.56 12.76 -21.03
CA VAL A 102 -7.89 12.37 -20.56
C VAL A 102 -8.35 11.09 -21.26
N GLN A 103 -7.73 9.98 -20.93
CA GLN A 103 -7.98 8.67 -21.52
C GLN A 103 -8.43 7.64 -20.48
N GLY A 104 -9.36 6.77 -20.88
CA GLY A 104 -9.92 5.69 -20.08
C GLY A 104 -11.10 5.07 -20.82
N LEU A 105 -11.70 4.02 -20.26
CA LEU A 105 -12.96 3.46 -20.78
C LEU A 105 -13.98 4.59 -20.94
N PHE A 106 -14.07 5.48 -19.96
CA PHE A 106 -14.74 6.77 -20.00
C PHE A 106 -13.66 7.86 -20.02
N ARG A 107 -13.73 8.81 -20.95
CA ARG A 107 -12.82 9.96 -20.87
C ARG A 107 -13.23 10.91 -19.75
N TYR A 108 -14.51 11.25 -19.71
CA TYR A 108 -15.10 12.11 -18.67
C TYR A 108 -16.36 11.46 -18.10
N ILE A 109 -16.41 11.28 -16.78
CA ILE A 109 -17.65 11.00 -16.05
C ILE A 109 -18.09 12.32 -15.41
N GLN A 110 -19.30 12.80 -15.81
CA GLN A 110 -19.89 14.05 -15.31
C GLN A 110 -20.39 13.88 -13.86
N THR A 111 -20.67 14.98 -13.18
CA THR A 111 -21.22 14.98 -11.80
C THR A 111 -22.53 14.19 -11.66
N SER A 112 -23.35 14.16 -12.71
CA SER A 112 -24.56 13.32 -12.76
C SER A 112 -24.28 11.87 -13.17
N GLY A 113 -23.08 11.56 -13.62
CA GLY A 113 -22.72 10.24 -14.11
C GLY A 113 -22.44 9.24 -13.00
N SER A 114 -22.86 7.99 -13.18
CA SER A 114 -22.57 6.92 -12.23
C SER A 114 -22.35 5.59 -12.93
N VAL A 115 -21.32 4.86 -12.50
CA VAL A 115 -20.88 3.59 -13.11
C VAL A 115 -20.78 2.52 -12.02
N TYR A 116 -21.51 1.44 -12.19
CA TYR A 116 -21.63 0.38 -11.19
C TYR A 116 -21.26 -1.00 -11.76
N ASN A 117 -20.67 -1.86 -10.90
CA ASN A 117 -20.59 -3.31 -11.06
C ASN A 117 -20.02 -3.77 -12.42
N THR A 118 -18.94 -3.15 -12.89
CA THR A 118 -18.34 -3.45 -14.20
C THR A 118 -16.88 -3.85 -14.04
N THR A 119 -16.45 -4.90 -14.74
CA THR A 119 -15.03 -5.21 -14.91
C THR A 119 -14.56 -4.69 -16.27
N ALA A 120 -13.42 -3.99 -16.31
CA ALA A 120 -12.75 -3.64 -17.55
C ALA A 120 -11.33 -4.20 -17.56
N SER A 121 -10.88 -4.70 -18.74
CA SER A 121 -9.52 -5.24 -18.84
C SER A 121 -8.85 -4.87 -20.16
N GLY A 122 -7.52 -4.61 -20.07
CA GLY A 122 -6.71 -4.29 -21.24
C GLY A 122 -5.62 -3.26 -20.99
N THR A 123 -5.30 -2.45 -22.01
CA THR A 123 -4.20 -1.50 -21.97
C THR A 123 -4.68 -0.09 -22.27
N VAL A 124 -4.30 0.86 -21.42
CA VAL A 124 -4.49 2.30 -21.62
C VAL A 124 -3.11 2.96 -21.64
N GLN A 125 -2.60 3.21 -22.84
CA GLN A 125 -1.25 3.76 -23.06
C GLN A 125 -1.28 4.76 -24.21
N PRO A 126 -1.81 5.98 -24.00
CA PRO A 126 -1.89 6.98 -25.04
C PRO A 126 -0.50 7.46 -25.47
N GLY A 127 -0.39 7.95 -26.70
CA GLY A 127 0.78 8.66 -27.20
C GLY A 127 0.71 10.17 -26.94
N GLY A 128 1.77 10.92 -27.30
CA GLY A 128 1.83 12.38 -27.14
C GLY A 128 1.80 12.83 -25.69
N THR A 129 1.05 13.91 -25.38
CA THR A 129 0.80 14.35 -23.99
C THR A 129 -0.12 13.35 -23.30
N ARG A 130 0.34 12.75 -22.21
CA ARG A 130 -0.28 11.60 -21.56
C ARG A 130 -0.69 11.93 -20.11
N ALA A 131 -1.43 13.03 -19.94
CA ALA A 131 -1.95 13.42 -18.62
C ALA A 131 -3.40 12.94 -18.43
N GLN A 132 -3.79 12.70 -17.19
CA GLN A 132 -5.12 12.26 -16.78
C GLN A 132 -5.52 10.95 -17.45
N VAL A 133 -4.75 9.91 -17.13
CA VAL A 133 -4.93 8.57 -17.72
C VAL A 133 -5.42 7.61 -16.64
N GLY A 134 -6.56 6.99 -16.89
CA GLY A 134 -7.11 5.97 -15.99
C GLY A 134 -7.60 4.74 -16.75
N GLY A 135 -7.62 3.61 -16.10
CA GLY A 135 -8.17 2.38 -16.69
C GLY A 135 -9.66 2.51 -16.98
N PHE A 136 -10.41 3.06 -16.01
CA PHE A 136 -11.85 3.32 -16.13
C PHE A 136 -12.14 4.74 -16.60
N ALA A 137 -11.59 5.75 -15.96
CA ALA A 137 -11.89 7.14 -16.30
C ALA A 137 -10.62 7.97 -16.45
N GLY A 138 -10.57 8.83 -17.47
CA GLY A 138 -9.57 9.88 -17.54
C GLY A 138 -9.81 10.88 -16.39
N GLN A 139 -11.05 11.38 -16.29
CA GLN A 139 -11.50 12.26 -15.20
C GLN A 139 -12.86 11.79 -14.68
N ASN A 140 -12.97 11.67 -13.36
CA ASN A 140 -14.21 11.35 -12.67
C ASN A 140 -14.69 12.54 -11.84
N ALA A 141 -15.88 13.06 -12.15
CA ALA A 141 -16.62 14.02 -11.34
C ALA A 141 -17.92 13.41 -10.78
N GLY A 142 -18.22 12.16 -11.13
CA GLY A 142 -19.40 11.42 -10.70
C GLY A 142 -19.04 10.26 -9.77
N THR A 143 -19.74 9.14 -9.92
CA THR A 143 -19.54 7.97 -9.06
C THR A 143 -19.02 6.76 -9.84
N ILE A 144 -17.99 6.09 -9.34
CA ILE A 144 -17.53 4.77 -9.78
C ILE A 144 -17.60 3.85 -8.57
N GLU A 145 -18.44 2.81 -8.63
CA GLU A 145 -18.70 1.94 -7.48
C GLU A 145 -18.67 0.46 -7.85
N ASN A 146 -17.99 -0.35 -7.02
CA ASN A 146 -17.86 -1.80 -7.18
C ASN A 146 -17.34 -2.22 -8.57
N CYS A 147 -16.41 -1.44 -9.11
CA CYS A 147 -15.80 -1.68 -10.42
C CYS A 147 -14.40 -2.27 -10.27
N ARG A 148 -13.98 -3.02 -11.29
CA ARG A 148 -12.64 -3.61 -11.33
C ARG A 148 -11.94 -3.24 -12.63
N PHE A 149 -10.66 -2.89 -12.52
CA PHE A 149 -9.76 -2.79 -13.69
C PHE A 149 -8.64 -3.83 -13.58
N ASP A 150 -8.41 -4.56 -14.68
CA ASP A 150 -7.34 -5.54 -14.80
C ASP A 150 -6.52 -5.27 -16.07
N GLY A 151 -5.30 -4.74 -15.89
CA GLY A 151 -4.50 -4.40 -17.05
C GLY A 151 -3.33 -3.47 -16.78
N THR A 152 -2.90 -2.78 -17.85
CA THR A 152 -1.79 -1.83 -17.80
C THR A 152 -2.28 -0.43 -18.12
N VAL A 153 -1.95 0.53 -17.24
CA VAL A 153 -2.17 1.96 -17.44
C VAL A 153 -0.82 2.66 -17.47
N THR A 154 -0.56 3.42 -18.54
CA THR A 154 0.71 4.16 -18.69
C THR A 154 0.43 5.58 -19.13
N GLY A 155 0.98 6.55 -18.42
CA GLY A 155 0.86 7.97 -18.72
C GLY A 155 2.12 8.73 -18.37
N THR A 156 2.03 10.05 -18.31
CA THR A 156 3.11 10.94 -17.83
C THR A 156 2.72 11.54 -16.48
N SER A 157 1.51 12.09 -16.38
CA SER A 157 1.05 12.77 -15.17
C SER A 157 -0.40 12.43 -14.87
N GLN A 158 -0.75 12.38 -13.61
CA GLN A 158 -2.09 12.04 -13.13
C GLN A 158 -2.57 10.70 -13.70
N VAL A 159 -1.88 9.62 -13.31
CA VAL A 159 -2.12 8.27 -13.81
C VAL A 159 -2.68 7.40 -12.70
N GLY A 160 -3.83 6.77 -12.93
CA GLY A 160 -4.45 5.88 -11.95
C GLY A 160 -5.07 4.64 -12.58
N GLY A 161 -5.11 3.55 -11.83
CA GLY A 161 -5.72 2.31 -12.31
C GLY A 161 -7.22 2.44 -12.57
N MET A 162 -7.95 3.20 -11.74
CA MET A 162 -9.35 3.54 -11.96
C MET A 162 -9.49 4.89 -12.66
N ALA A 163 -8.95 5.96 -12.11
CA ALA A 163 -9.11 7.29 -12.68
C ALA A 163 -7.80 8.06 -12.70
N GLY A 164 -7.57 8.85 -13.76
CA GLY A 164 -6.46 9.81 -13.79
C GLY A 164 -6.66 10.90 -12.74
N VAL A 165 -7.86 11.50 -12.74
CA VAL A 165 -8.28 12.53 -11.78
C VAL A 165 -9.64 12.19 -11.19
N ASN A 166 -9.77 12.30 -9.89
CA ASN A 166 -11.04 12.28 -9.15
C ASN A 166 -11.29 13.69 -8.61
N THR A 167 -12.23 14.43 -9.20
CA THR A 167 -12.49 15.82 -8.82
C THR A 167 -13.22 15.91 -7.48
N ALA A 168 -13.39 17.10 -6.94
CA ALA A 168 -14.01 17.34 -5.64
C ALA A 168 -15.41 16.72 -5.48
N ASP A 169 -16.19 16.64 -6.57
CA ASP A 169 -17.50 15.97 -6.57
C ASP A 169 -17.40 14.45 -6.82
N GLY A 170 -16.21 13.96 -7.20
CA GLY A 170 -16.00 12.58 -7.62
C GLY A 170 -15.95 11.60 -6.45
N VAL A 171 -16.59 10.43 -6.61
CA VAL A 171 -16.59 9.34 -5.65
C VAL A 171 -16.11 8.05 -6.33
N ILE A 172 -15.09 7.40 -5.75
CA ILE A 172 -14.63 6.06 -6.14
C ILE A 172 -14.77 5.15 -4.93
N SER A 173 -15.64 4.15 -5.00
CA SER A 173 -15.94 3.29 -3.85
C SER A 173 -15.95 1.80 -4.18
N GLY A 174 -15.39 0.97 -3.28
CA GLY A 174 -15.38 -0.49 -3.40
C GLY A 174 -14.70 -1.03 -4.65
N CYS A 175 -13.79 -0.27 -5.25
CA CYS A 175 -13.15 -0.62 -6.52
C CYS A 175 -11.84 -1.40 -6.30
N THR A 176 -11.48 -2.24 -7.28
CA THR A 176 -10.25 -3.04 -7.24
C THR A 176 -9.46 -2.85 -8.52
N VAL A 177 -8.13 -2.69 -8.39
CA VAL A 177 -7.20 -2.62 -9.51
C VAL A 177 -6.17 -3.74 -9.41
N THR A 178 -5.93 -4.42 -10.54
CA THR A 178 -4.87 -5.41 -10.71
C THR A 178 -4.06 -5.10 -11.97
N GLY A 179 -2.83 -5.61 -12.05
CA GLY A 179 -1.94 -5.35 -13.19
C GLY A 179 -0.86 -4.32 -12.86
N SER A 180 -0.72 -3.26 -13.65
CA SER A 180 0.38 -2.31 -13.49
C SER A 180 0.00 -0.88 -13.86
N VAL A 181 0.52 0.09 -13.12
CA VAL A 181 0.34 1.53 -13.36
C VAL A 181 1.71 2.20 -13.44
N TYR A 182 1.97 2.97 -14.50
CA TYR A 182 3.25 3.63 -14.74
C TYR A 182 3.08 5.09 -15.15
N GLY A 183 3.98 5.95 -14.67
CA GLY A 183 4.03 7.36 -15.04
C GLY A 183 5.18 8.10 -14.34
N ASP A 184 5.21 9.42 -14.50
CA ASP A 184 6.27 10.27 -13.96
C ASP A 184 5.79 11.07 -12.74
N HIS A 185 4.56 11.66 -12.76
CA HIS A 185 4.04 12.51 -11.69
C HIS A 185 2.60 12.15 -11.31
N PHE A 186 2.31 12.13 -10.02
CA PHE A 186 0.97 11.86 -9.49
C PHE A 186 0.43 10.50 -9.93
N ILE A 187 1.12 9.43 -9.51
CA ILE A 187 0.82 8.07 -9.92
C ILE A 187 0.19 7.29 -8.77
N GLY A 188 -1.02 6.79 -8.99
CA GLY A 188 -1.73 6.01 -7.98
C GLY A 188 -2.29 4.69 -8.49
N GLY A 189 -2.24 3.66 -7.68
CA GLY A 189 -2.82 2.37 -8.03
C GLY A 189 -4.33 2.47 -8.32
N ILE A 190 -5.04 3.38 -7.66
CA ILE A 190 -6.47 3.66 -7.88
C ILE A 190 -6.65 4.97 -8.65
N VAL A 191 -6.06 6.07 -8.18
CA VAL A 191 -6.27 7.41 -8.75
C VAL A 191 -4.97 8.19 -8.80
N GLY A 192 -4.72 8.91 -9.90
CA GLY A 192 -3.54 9.77 -10.03
C GLY A 192 -3.61 10.96 -9.07
N SER A 193 -4.65 11.79 -9.20
CA SER A 193 -4.90 12.94 -8.34
C SER A 193 -6.32 12.88 -7.76
N ASN A 194 -6.45 13.01 -6.44
CA ASN A 194 -7.72 12.93 -5.72
C ASN A 194 -8.05 14.22 -4.97
N ASP A 195 -9.09 14.93 -5.41
CA ASP A 195 -9.71 16.04 -4.68
C ASP A 195 -11.07 15.63 -4.07
N GLY A 196 -11.61 14.46 -4.46
CA GLY A 196 -12.89 13.92 -4.04
C GLY A 196 -12.77 12.85 -2.97
N VAL A 197 -13.59 11.79 -3.08
CA VAL A 197 -13.64 10.70 -2.10
C VAL A 197 -13.22 9.37 -2.74
N VAL A 198 -12.26 8.70 -2.12
CA VAL A 198 -11.87 7.31 -2.43
C VAL A 198 -12.09 6.46 -1.18
N THR A 199 -12.96 5.46 -1.24
CA THR A 199 -13.32 4.68 -0.05
C THR A 199 -13.47 3.19 -0.33
N GLY A 200 -12.96 2.34 0.58
CA GLY A 200 -13.11 0.89 0.51
C GLY A 200 -12.46 0.24 -0.73
N CYS A 201 -11.48 0.91 -1.35
CA CYS A 201 -10.82 0.42 -2.54
C CYS A 201 -9.60 -0.44 -2.22
N SER A 202 -9.28 -1.37 -3.13
CA SER A 202 -8.14 -2.27 -3.01
C SER A 202 -7.20 -2.14 -4.20
N ASN A 203 -5.95 -1.79 -3.95
CA ASN A 203 -4.90 -1.87 -4.95
C ASN A 203 -4.13 -3.18 -4.83
N LEU A 204 -4.08 -3.95 -5.90
CA LEU A 204 -3.31 -5.16 -6.08
C LEU A 204 -2.34 -5.02 -7.27
N SER A 205 -2.29 -3.84 -7.90
CA SER A 205 -1.40 -3.55 -9.02
C SER A 205 -0.02 -3.13 -8.55
N ALA A 206 0.99 -3.41 -9.37
CA ALA A 206 2.32 -2.83 -9.22
C ALA A 206 2.30 -1.37 -9.71
N VAL A 207 2.82 -0.44 -8.89
CA VAL A 207 2.85 1.00 -9.21
C VAL A 207 4.30 1.45 -9.33
N ASN A 208 4.72 1.83 -10.55
CA ASN A 208 6.10 2.26 -10.86
C ASN A 208 7.21 1.32 -10.35
N THR A 209 6.97 0.00 -10.38
CA THR A 209 7.93 -0.99 -9.88
C THR A 209 9.06 -1.34 -10.86
N THR A 210 9.01 -0.79 -12.07
CA THR A 210 10.06 -0.95 -13.08
C THR A 210 10.32 0.38 -13.75
N VAL A 211 11.59 0.71 -13.97
CA VAL A 211 11.97 1.83 -14.84
C VAL A 211 11.76 1.44 -16.30
N SER A 212 11.21 2.34 -17.11
CA SER A 212 11.27 2.18 -18.55
C SER A 212 12.75 2.14 -18.94
N GLN A 213 13.17 1.02 -19.51
CA GLN A 213 14.58 0.82 -19.90
C GLN A 213 14.95 1.84 -20.98
N ASN A 214 15.49 2.96 -20.54
CA ASN A 214 16.48 3.67 -21.31
C ASN A 214 17.82 3.16 -20.80
N GLU A 215 18.21 1.97 -21.23
CA GLU A 215 19.59 1.51 -21.08
C GLU A 215 20.48 2.43 -21.88
N VAL A 216 20.91 3.53 -21.28
CA VAL A 216 22.05 4.28 -21.74
C VAL A 216 23.27 3.54 -21.20
N GLU A 217 23.91 2.71 -22.02
CA GLU A 217 25.18 2.11 -21.63
C GLU A 217 26.18 3.25 -21.37
N LEU A 218 26.89 3.19 -20.26
CA LEU A 218 27.89 4.21 -19.87
C LEU A 218 28.92 4.49 -20.98
N GLU A 219 29.12 3.55 -21.91
CA GLU A 219 30.01 3.65 -23.07
C GLU A 219 29.45 4.58 -24.19
N ASP A 220 28.15 4.83 -24.20
CA ASP A 220 27.45 5.67 -25.18
C ASP A 220 27.28 7.14 -24.71
N LEU A 221 27.60 7.44 -23.43
CA LEU A 221 27.54 8.80 -22.87
C LEU A 221 28.70 9.64 -23.40
N THR A 222 28.39 10.61 -24.25
CA THR A 222 29.35 11.62 -24.67
C THR A 222 29.51 12.72 -23.60
N ALA A 223 30.66 13.43 -23.60
CA ALA A 223 30.85 14.58 -22.72
C ALA A 223 29.79 15.69 -22.93
N GLU A 224 29.12 15.71 -24.08
CA GLU A 224 28.05 16.62 -24.41
C GLU A 224 26.71 16.19 -23.78
N ASP A 225 26.52 14.89 -23.57
CA ASP A 225 25.37 14.33 -22.88
C ASP A 225 25.49 14.52 -21.37
N LEU A 226 26.69 14.47 -20.82
CA LEU A 226 26.96 14.81 -19.40
C LEU A 226 26.81 16.31 -19.11
N LEU A 227 26.87 17.17 -20.14
CA LEU A 227 26.66 18.61 -20.00
C LEU A 227 25.23 19.04 -20.34
N LYS A 228 24.41 18.16 -20.93
CA LYS A 228 22.98 18.32 -21.00
C LYS A 228 22.43 17.95 -19.64
N THR A 229 22.14 18.96 -18.85
CA THR A 229 21.30 18.84 -17.66
C THR A 229 19.85 18.55 -18.10
N GLU A 230 19.63 17.45 -18.82
CA GLU A 230 18.34 16.78 -18.74
C GLU A 230 18.35 16.10 -17.38
N ARG A 231 17.59 16.65 -16.45
CA ARG A 231 17.37 16.11 -15.11
C ARG A 231 17.09 14.62 -15.21
N ALA A 232 17.68 13.83 -14.36
CA ALA A 232 17.21 12.46 -14.10
C ALA A 232 15.69 12.54 -13.96
N ALA A 233 14.97 11.60 -14.59
CA ALA A 233 13.52 11.63 -14.62
C ALA A 233 12.97 11.98 -13.24
N ASP A 234 12.30 13.12 -13.18
CA ASP A 234 11.70 13.69 -11.99
C ASP A 234 10.43 12.89 -11.71
N ILE A 235 10.56 11.78 -10.99
CA ILE A 235 9.44 10.89 -10.70
C ILE A 235 9.00 11.22 -9.28
N THR A 236 7.78 11.77 -9.15
CA THR A 236 7.26 12.26 -7.88
C THR A 236 5.83 11.81 -7.62
N ASP A 237 5.45 11.78 -6.35
CA ASP A 237 4.08 11.57 -5.88
C ASP A 237 3.51 10.23 -6.32
N ILE A 238 4.09 9.16 -5.80
CA ILE A 238 3.69 7.79 -6.14
C ILE A 238 2.98 7.16 -4.94
N GLY A 239 1.75 6.71 -5.13
CA GLY A 239 0.99 6.07 -4.05
C GLY A 239 0.31 4.77 -4.47
N GLY A 240 0.17 3.86 -3.54
CA GLY A 240 -0.57 2.62 -3.78
C GLY A 240 -2.06 2.85 -4.08
N VAL A 241 -2.64 3.93 -3.56
CA VAL A 241 -4.05 4.33 -3.85
C VAL A 241 -4.08 5.61 -4.65
N ALA A 242 -3.44 6.68 -4.19
CA ALA A 242 -3.43 7.98 -4.85
C ALA A 242 -2.01 8.49 -5.04
N GLY A 243 -1.69 9.10 -6.19
CA GLY A 243 -0.44 9.82 -6.36
C GLY A 243 -0.41 11.04 -5.43
N SER A 244 -1.40 11.92 -5.59
CA SER A 244 -1.61 13.07 -4.69
C SER A 244 -3.05 13.11 -4.20
N SER A 245 -3.28 13.57 -2.96
CA SER A 245 -4.62 13.69 -2.40
C SER A 245 -4.80 14.93 -1.54
N ALA A 246 -5.67 15.84 -2.01
CA ALA A 246 -6.24 16.92 -1.20
C ALA A 246 -7.66 16.57 -0.70
N GLY A 247 -8.25 15.49 -1.20
CA GLY A 247 -9.56 14.98 -0.82
C GLY A 247 -9.50 13.98 0.34
N VAL A 248 -10.41 13.02 0.31
CA VAL A 248 -10.60 12.02 1.37
C VAL A 248 -10.28 10.62 0.87
N ILE A 249 -9.45 9.88 1.60
CA ILE A 249 -9.18 8.44 1.37
C ILE A 249 -9.54 7.68 2.64
N ARG A 250 -10.49 6.71 2.55
CA ARG A 250 -10.93 5.94 3.73
C ARG A 250 -10.96 4.45 3.48
N ALA A 251 -10.58 3.68 4.49
CA ALA A 251 -10.69 2.23 4.52
C ALA A 251 -10.16 1.55 3.24
N CYS A 252 -9.13 2.12 2.63
CA CYS A 252 -8.47 1.57 1.45
C CYS A 252 -7.31 0.65 1.84
N VAL A 253 -7.04 -0.33 0.98
CA VAL A 253 -5.97 -1.31 1.20
C VAL A 253 -5.02 -1.32 0.01
N ASN A 254 -3.72 -1.21 0.30
CA ASN A 254 -2.69 -1.47 -0.69
C ASN A 254 -2.01 -2.82 -0.42
N ARG A 255 -1.92 -3.67 -1.45
CA ARG A 255 -1.17 -4.93 -1.46
C ARG A 255 -0.15 -4.99 -2.60
N GLY A 256 -0.18 -4.03 -3.51
CA GLY A 256 0.80 -3.90 -4.59
C GLY A 256 2.08 -3.24 -4.10
N ASP A 257 3.20 -3.61 -4.71
CA ASP A 257 4.47 -2.93 -4.49
C ASP A 257 4.45 -1.56 -5.17
N VAL A 258 5.07 -0.55 -4.54
CA VAL A 258 5.04 0.85 -4.97
C VAL A 258 6.46 1.40 -5.04
N GLY A 259 6.80 2.00 -6.19
CA GLY A 259 8.08 2.62 -6.42
C GLY A 259 9.18 1.65 -6.83
N TYR A 260 10.37 2.19 -7.06
CA TYR A 260 11.56 1.46 -7.47
C TYR A 260 12.76 1.93 -6.66
N ASP A 261 13.72 1.03 -6.39
CA ASP A 261 14.92 1.33 -5.61
C ASP A 261 15.66 2.55 -6.15
N HIS A 262 15.97 3.49 -5.26
CA HIS A 262 16.76 4.70 -5.54
C HIS A 262 16.12 5.71 -6.50
N ILE A 263 14.84 5.56 -6.83
CA ILE A 263 14.11 6.43 -7.74
C ILE A 263 12.76 6.79 -7.11
N GLY A 264 12.34 8.02 -7.33
CA GLY A 264 11.05 8.52 -6.88
C GLY A 264 11.11 9.25 -5.55
N TYR A 265 10.41 10.37 -5.53
CA TYR A 265 10.21 11.24 -4.38
C TYR A 265 8.77 11.14 -3.95
N ASN A 266 8.47 11.30 -2.66
CA ASN A 266 7.12 11.23 -2.12
C ASN A 266 6.44 9.90 -2.47
N VAL A 267 6.96 8.80 -1.97
CA VAL A 267 6.44 7.46 -2.27
C VAL A 267 5.72 6.88 -1.05
N GLY A 268 4.43 6.62 -1.17
CA GLY A 268 3.62 6.12 -0.07
C GLY A 268 2.76 4.90 -0.40
N GLY A 269 2.50 4.07 0.60
CA GLY A 269 1.67 2.88 0.43
C GLY A 269 0.20 3.20 0.11
N ILE A 270 -0.27 4.37 0.52
CA ILE A 270 -1.62 4.87 0.22
C ILE A 270 -1.54 6.13 -0.65
N ALA A 271 -0.79 7.14 -0.25
CA ALA A 271 -0.67 8.36 -1.03
C ALA A 271 0.81 8.76 -1.18
N GLY A 272 1.20 9.25 -2.35
CA GLY A 272 2.51 9.86 -2.55
C GLY A 272 2.62 11.15 -1.76
N SER A 273 1.79 12.14 -2.08
CA SER A 273 1.64 13.38 -1.33
C SER A 273 0.20 13.57 -0.81
N GLN A 274 0.07 14.33 0.29
CA GLN A 274 -1.23 14.45 0.94
C GLN A 274 -1.37 15.77 1.73
N THR A 275 -2.47 16.48 1.47
CA THR A 275 -2.92 17.68 2.23
C THR A 275 -4.33 17.52 2.80
N GLY A 276 -5.09 16.50 2.37
CA GLY A 276 -6.46 16.21 2.75
C GLY A 276 -6.60 15.32 3.99
N TYR A 277 -7.42 14.27 3.90
CA TYR A 277 -7.73 13.35 5.00
C TYR A 277 -7.57 11.89 4.62
N ILE A 278 -6.78 11.14 5.37
CA ILE A 278 -6.64 9.69 5.22
C ILE A 278 -7.03 9.00 6.52
N GLU A 279 -7.93 8.02 6.46
CA GLU A 279 -8.44 7.32 7.64
C GLU A 279 -8.58 5.82 7.43
N GLY A 280 -8.14 5.03 8.42
CA GLY A 280 -8.39 3.60 8.50
C GLY A 280 -7.80 2.79 7.33
N CYS A 281 -6.78 3.30 6.67
CA CYS A 281 -6.13 2.64 5.54
C CYS A 281 -5.02 1.68 6.00
N VAL A 282 -4.78 0.63 5.22
CA VAL A 282 -3.76 -0.38 5.53
C VAL A 282 -2.84 -0.60 4.33
N ASN A 283 -1.53 -0.61 4.57
CA ASN A 283 -0.54 -1.00 3.59
C ASN A 283 0.09 -2.36 3.94
N TYR A 284 0.13 -3.26 2.98
CA TYR A 284 0.84 -4.54 3.01
C TYR A 284 1.95 -4.62 1.96
N GLY A 285 1.95 -3.73 0.96
CA GLY A 285 2.93 -3.72 -0.13
C GLY A 285 4.29 -3.20 0.31
N THR A 286 5.31 -3.48 -0.49
CA THR A 286 6.66 -2.94 -0.30
C THR A 286 6.76 -1.59 -0.97
N ILE A 287 7.34 -0.62 -0.27
CA ILE A 287 7.56 0.74 -0.74
C ILE A 287 9.04 0.94 -1.02
N HIS A 288 9.36 1.47 -2.20
CA HIS A 288 10.71 1.81 -2.61
C HIS A 288 10.77 3.27 -3.01
N ALA A 289 11.71 4.02 -2.45
CA ALA A 289 11.86 5.44 -2.70
C ALA A 289 13.34 5.86 -2.76
N ARG A 290 13.61 6.98 -3.42
CA ARG A 290 14.86 7.72 -3.20
C ARG A 290 14.75 8.58 -1.95
N LYS A 291 13.64 9.29 -1.77
CA LYS A 291 13.43 10.21 -0.66
C LYS A 291 11.94 10.26 -0.31
N GLU A 292 11.62 10.54 0.94
CA GLU A 292 10.28 10.57 1.52
C GLU A 292 9.50 9.26 1.26
N GLY A 293 10.05 8.14 1.76
CA GLY A 293 9.36 6.84 1.75
C GLY A 293 8.46 6.66 2.96
N GLY A 294 7.16 6.46 2.78
CA GLY A 294 6.22 6.23 3.88
C GLY A 294 5.33 5.01 3.68
N GLY A 295 5.09 4.26 4.74
CA GLY A 295 4.20 3.09 4.67
C GLY A 295 2.76 3.46 4.31
N ILE A 296 2.33 4.68 4.62
CA ILE A 296 1.02 5.22 4.25
C ILE A 296 1.19 6.43 3.32
N VAL A 297 2.00 7.41 3.69
CA VAL A 297 2.18 8.65 2.91
C VAL A 297 3.66 8.94 2.72
N GLY A 298 4.09 9.25 1.50
CA GLY A 298 5.45 9.71 1.22
C GLY A 298 5.69 11.07 1.88
N GLN A 299 4.99 12.09 1.42
CA GLN A 299 5.07 13.47 1.90
C GLN A 299 3.72 13.94 2.45
N MET A 300 3.69 14.34 3.71
CA MET A 300 2.56 15.06 4.29
C MET A 300 2.83 16.56 4.23
N GLU A 301 2.10 17.23 3.38
CA GLU A 301 2.13 18.67 3.29
C GLU A 301 1.07 19.31 4.20
N PRO A 302 1.34 20.49 4.77
CA PRO A 302 0.37 21.14 5.60
C PRO A 302 -0.85 21.61 4.79
N SER A 303 -2.02 21.28 5.28
CA SER A 303 -3.25 21.98 4.83
C SER A 303 -3.15 23.44 5.27
N SER A 304 -3.13 24.36 4.30
CA SER A 304 -2.90 25.77 4.56
C SER A 304 -4.18 26.57 4.34
N MET A 305 -4.68 27.20 5.38
CA MET A 305 -5.78 28.17 5.29
C MET A 305 -5.26 29.59 5.32
N LEU A 306 -5.44 30.30 4.23
CA LEU A 306 -5.14 31.73 4.16
C LEU A 306 -6.14 32.50 5.00
N GLN A 307 -5.68 33.18 6.06
CA GLN A 307 -6.48 34.14 6.82
C GLN A 307 -6.03 35.55 6.48
N TYR A 308 -6.93 36.30 5.88
CA TYR A 308 -6.76 37.76 5.82
C TYR A 308 -7.10 38.33 7.21
N SER A 309 -6.23 39.19 7.75
CA SER A 309 -6.63 39.92 8.95
C SER A 309 -7.86 40.78 8.65
N ALA A 310 -8.76 40.92 9.59
CA ALA A 310 -9.93 41.77 9.44
C ALA A 310 -9.53 43.20 9.08
N ASP A 311 -8.38 43.68 9.57
CA ASP A 311 -7.82 44.99 9.29
C ASP A 311 -7.42 45.13 7.81
N THR A 312 -6.74 44.11 7.23
CA THR A 312 -6.37 44.12 5.80
C THR A 312 -7.59 44.15 4.89
N LEU A 313 -8.63 43.38 5.22
CA LEU A 313 -9.89 43.37 4.46
C LEU A 313 -10.64 44.71 4.58
N GLN A 314 -10.64 45.35 5.76
CA GLN A 314 -11.22 46.68 5.95
C GLN A 314 -10.44 47.76 5.19
N GLN A 315 -9.11 47.69 5.19
CA GLN A 315 -8.27 48.56 4.39
C GLN A 315 -8.55 48.41 2.89
N LEU A 316 -8.58 47.17 2.40
CA LEU A 316 -8.90 46.84 1.02
C LEU A 316 -10.29 47.34 0.61
N GLN A 317 -11.29 47.19 1.50
CA GLN A 317 -12.62 47.74 1.31
C GLN A 317 -12.60 49.28 1.13
N GLY A 318 -11.80 50.01 1.95
CA GLY A 318 -11.60 51.45 1.83
C GLY A 318 -10.93 51.82 0.50
N GLU A 319 -9.90 51.09 0.09
CA GLU A 319 -9.17 51.32 -1.15
C GLU A 319 -10.00 51.06 -2.40
N LEU A 320 -10.81 49.98 -2.40
CA LEU A 320 -11.78 49.66 -3.47
C LEU A 320 -12.89 50.73 -3.54
N SER A 321 -13.31 51.27 -2.39
CA SER A 321 -14.28 52.38 -2.37
C SER A 321 -13.70 53.66 -2.97
N THR A 322 -12.39 53.91 -2.75
CA THR A 322 -11.67 55.03 -3.35
C THR A 322 -11.54 54.84 -4.86
N LEU A 323 -11.17 53.64 -5.31
CA LEU A 323 -11.10 53.27 -6.71
C LEU A 323 -12.47 53.47 -7.42
N GLN A 324 -13.56 53.02 -6.80
CA GLN A 324 -14.90 53.22 -7.30
C GLN A 324 -15.23 54.72 -7.46
N GLY A 325 -14.80 55.56 -6.52
CA GLY A 325 -14.97 57.03 -6.61
C GLY A 325 -14.21 57.61 -7.81
N LEU A 326 -12.96 57.18 -8.04
CA LEU A 326 -12.16 57.64 -9.17
C LEU A 326 -12.77 57.19 -10.51
N MET A 327 -13.27 55.98 -10.60
CA MET A 327 -13.91 55.46 -11.79
C MET A 327 -15.25 56.17 -12.07
N ASN A 328 -16.02 56.51 -11.08
CA ASN A 328 -17.22 57.33 -11.25
C ASN A 328 -16.89 58.71 -11.84
N LYS A 329 -15.79 59.33 -11.39
CA LYS A 329 -15.31 60.59 -11.93
C LYS A 329 -14.83 60.43 -13.37
N ALA A 330 -14.02 59.44 -13.68
CA ALA A 330 -13.56 59.13 -15.02
C ALA A 330 -14.73 58.85 -15.98
N ASN A 331 -15.78 58.14 -15.53
CA ASN A 331 -17.00 57.93 -16.31
C ASN A 331 -17.75 59.23 -16.61
N GLN A 332 -17.80 60.21 -15.68
CA GLN A 332 -18.39 61.50 -15.94
C GLN A 332 -17.60 62.29 -16.95
N ASP A 333 -16.24 62.27 -16.90
CA ASP A 333 -15.38 62.98 -17.84
C ASP A 333 -15.35 62.29 -19.22
N ALA A 334 -15.46 60.94 -19.25
CA ALA A 334 -15.57 60.14 -20.46
C ALA A 334 -16.88 60.29 -21.20
N ALA A 335 -18.00 60.49 -20.49
CA ALA A 335 -19.33 60.69 -21.08
C ALA A 335 -19.39 61.89 -22.02
N ALA A 336 -18.47 62.83 -21.88
CA ALA A 336 -18.33 63.96 -22.77
C ALA A 336 -17.49 63.68 -24.05
N SER A 337 -16.78 62.50 -24.09
CA SER A 337 -15.76 62.29 -25.11
C SER A 337 -16.01 61.06 -26.02
N SER A 338 -16.49 59.92 -25.52
CA SER A 338 -16.72 58.76 -26.37
C SER A 338 -17.62 57.70 -25.67
N SER A 339 -18.60 57.15 -26.38
CA SER A 339 -19.50 56.11 -25.91
C SER A 339 -18.77 54.75 -25.68
N GLU A 340 -17.70 54.50 -26.41
CA GLU A 340 -16.89 53.29 -26.27
C GLU A 340 -16.07 53.31 -24.97
N LEU A 341 -15.51 54.47 -24.64
CA LEU A 341 -14.75 54.66 -23.41
C LEU A 341 -15.64 54.58 -22.18
N THR A 342 -16.82 55.19 -22.23
CA THR A 342 -17.84 55.07 -21.18
C THR A 342 -18.25 53.61 -20.98
N GLY A 343 -18.37 52.81 -22.05
CA GLY A 343 -18.66 51.38 -21.97
C GLY A 343 -17.56 50.59 -21.26
N ARG A 344 -16.28 50.86 -21.57
CA ARG A 344 -15.13 50.22 -20.92
C ARG A 344 -14.98 50.58 -19.47
N LEU A 345 -15.14 51.85 -19.12
CA LEU A 345 -15.14 52.34 -17.73
C LEU A 345 -16.31 51.76 -16.92
N THR A 346 -17.50 51.60 -17.52
CA THR A 346 -18.66 50.95 -16.88
C THR A 346 -18.37 49.45 -16.60
N ASN A 347 -17.71 48.74 -17.52
CA ASN A 347 -17.31 47.39 -17.28
C ASN A 347 -16.32 47.28 -16.11
N LEU A 348 -15.32 48.13 -16.06
CA LEU A 348 -14.38 48.21 -14.95
C LEU A 348 -15.08 48.50 -13.63
N GLN A 349 -16.04 49.42 -13.62
CA GLN A 349 -16.84 49.73 -12.46
C GLN A 349 -17.60 48.52 -11.93
N ASN A 350 -18.23 47.73 -12.82
CA ASN A 350 -18.87 46.47 -12.43
C ASN A 350 -17.91 45.47 -11.80
N GLN A 351 -16.64 45.41 -12.27
CA GLN A 351 -15.62 44.53 -11.70
C GLN A 351 -15.16 45.00 -10.32
N VAL A 352 -15.04 46.32 -10.09
CA VAL A 352 -14.75 46.90 -8.77
C VAL A 352 -15.90 46.62 -7.81
N ASP A 353 -17.16 46.75 -8.25
CA ASP A 353 -18.34 46.40 -7.46
C ASP A 353 -18.36 44.90 -7.10
N SER A 354 -17.91 44.04 -8.01
CA SER A 354 -17.76 42.61 -7.77
C SER A 354 -16.67 42.32 -6.75
N ALA A 355 -15.50 42.95 -6.89
CA ALA A 355 -14.39 42.80 -5.92
C ALA A 355 -14.81 43.25 -4.52
N ARG A 356 -15.50 44.39 -4.42
CA ARG A 356 -16.04 44.91 -3.17
C ARG A 356 -17.05 43.95 -2.53
N THR A 357 -17.97 43.42 -3.33
CA THR A 357 -18.96 42.44 -2.84
C THR A 357 -18.26 41.18 -2.31
N ALA A 358 -17.17 40.75 -2.94
CA ALA A 358 -16.36 39.62 -2.48
C ALA A 358 -15.66 39.94 -1.13
N VAL A 359 -15.12 41.16 -0.96
CA VAL A 359 -14.53 41.60 0.32
C VAL A 359 -15.60 41.71 1.41
N ASP A 360 -16.76 42.28 1.12
CA ASP A 360 -17.87 42.36 2.08
C ASP A 360 -18.32 40.93 2.50
N SER A 361 -18.38 39.99 1.55
CA SER A 361 -18.73 38.60 1.83
C SER A 361 -17.68 37.91 2.70
N LEU A 362 -16.40 38.17 2.47
CA LEU A 362 -15.30 37.61 3.29
C LEU A 362 -15.37 38.17 4.72
N LEU A 363 -15.60 39.49 4.89
CA LEU A 363 -15.74 40.13 6.21
C LEU A 363 -16.95 39.57 6.99
N ASP A 364 -18.09 39.42 6.34
CA ASP A 364 -19.31 38.89 6.97
C ASP A 364 -19.09 37.42 7.41
N LYS A 365 -18.37 36.65 6.62
CA LYS A 365 -18.10 35.23 6.91
C LYS A 365 -17.08 35.04 8.02
N LEU A 366 -16.01 35.84 8.04
CA LEU A 366 -15.07 35.87 9.16
C LEU A 366 -15.75 36.26 10.48
N ALA A 367 -16.74 37.11 10.45
CA ALA A 367 -17.50 37.51 11.64
C ALA A 367 -18.45 36.41 12.14
N ASN A 368 -18.90 35.50 11.28
CA ASN A 368 -19.92 34.47 11.57
C ASN A 368 -19.40 33.02 11.59
N SER A 369 -18.12 32.76 11.43
CA SER A 369 -17.57 31.42 11.19
C SER A 369 -17.26 30.60 12.46
N ILE A 370 -18.02 30.72 13.52
CA ILE A 370 -17.86 29.86 14.69
C ILE A 370 -19.20 29.23 15.05
N SER A 371 -19.52 28.10 14.42
CA SER A 371 -20.53 27.17 14.92
C SER A 371 -20.10 25.75 14.50
N ILE A 372 -19.54 25.02 15.42
CA ILE A 372 -19.14 23.60 15.24
C ILE A 372 -20.33 22.75 15.60
N GLY A 373 -20.90 22.05 14.63
CA GLY A 373 -21.88 20.97 14.81
C GLY A 373 -21.24 19.63 14.47
N THR A 374 -21.45 18.64 15.31
CA THR A 374 -21.06 17.24 15.02
C THR A 374 -22.27 16.48 14.49
N GLN A 375 -22.10 15.77 13.37
CA GLN A 375 -23.09 14.85 12.82
C GLN A 375 -22.50 13.45 12.81
N GLU A 376 -23.20 12.50 13.42
CA GLU A 376 -22.86 11.08 13.33
C GLU A 376 -23.35 10.52 11.99
N VAL A 377 -22.42 10.11 11.14
CA VAL A 377 -22.69 9.44 9.86
C VAL A 377 -22.36 7.97 10.00
N THR A 378 -23.36 7.10 9.93
CA THR A 378 -23.13 5.65 9.85
C THR A 378 -22.79 5.25 8.42
N LEU A 379 -22.12 4.12 8.23
CA LEU A 379 -21.74 3.61 6.90
C LEU A 379 -22.97 3.48 5.97
N THR A 380 -24.16 3.27 6.53
CA THR A 380 -25.45 3.28 5.83
C THR A 380 -25.88 4.68 5.34
N ASP A 381 -25.35 5.73 5.93
CA ASP A 381 -25.66 7.10 5.49
C ASP A 381 -24.74 7.56 4.35
N LEU A 382 -23.53 6.99 4.25
CA LEU A 382 -22.68 7.16 3.08
C LEU A 382 -23.34 6.59 1.80
N THR A 383 -24.08 5.48 1.90
CA THR A 383 -24.86 4.97 0.76
C THR A 383 -26.03 5.89 0.37
N LYS A 384 -26.50 6.74 1.27
CA LYS A 384 -27.50 7.77 0.95
C LYS A 384 -26.90 8.98 0.24
N LEU A 385 -25.64 9.31 0.53
CA LEU A 385 -24.88 10.31 -0.21
C LEU A 385 -24.54 9.85 -1.63
N THR A 386 -24.41 8.53 -1.84
CA THR A 386 -24.16 7.89 -3.12
C THR A 386 -25.44 7.51 -3.90
N GLY A 387 -26.60 8.04 -3.55
CA GLY A 387 -27.80 7.93 -4.36
C GLY A 387 -28.35 6.52 -4.60
N SER A 388 -28.36 5.65 -3.58
CA SER A 388 -29.15 4.41 -3.63
C SER A 388 -30.62 4.76 -3.75
N SER A 389 -31.13 4.67 -4.95
CA SER A 389 -32.54 4.89 -5.27
C SER A 389 -33.38 3.74 -4.78
N ASP A 390 -34.04 3.90 -3.63
CA ASP A 390 -35.33 3.27 -3.44
C ASP A 390 -36.42 4.24 -3.92
N THR A 391 -36.90 3.98 -5.12
CA THR A 391 -38.06 4.62 -5.72
C THR A 391 -39.29 4.20 -4.93
N ASN A 392 -39.80 5.08 -4.10
CA ASN A 392 -41.22 5.39 -3.91
C ASN A 392 -41.41 6.28 -2.69
N ALA A 393 -41.43 7.57 -2.90
CA ALA A 393 -42.30 8.47 -2.12
C ALA A 393 -42.50 9.77 -2.89
N ASP A 394 -43.65 9.87 -3.44
CA ASP A 394 -44.28 11.08 -3.89
C ASP A 394 -44.19 12.17 -2.80
N THR A 395 -43.48 13.27 -3.07
CA THR A 395 -43.60 14.48 -2.23
C THR A 395 -43.54 15.72 -3.11
N ASP A 396 -44.69 16.21 -3.27
CA ASP A 396 -45.13 17.52 -3.70
C ASP A 396 -44.25 18.67 -3.11
N LEU A 397 -43.52 19.39 -3.95
CA LEU A 397 -42.81 20.59 -3.59
C LEU A 397 -43.72 21.79 -3.74
N GLY A 398 -44.47 22.06 -2.68
CA GLY A 398 -45.20 23.31 -2.50
C GLY A 398 -44.25 24.42 -2.03
N ILE A 399 -43.95 25.35 -2.92
CA ILE A 399 -43.33 26.65 -2.59
C ILE A 399 -44.37 27.48 -1.80
N GLY A 400 -44.07 27.70 -0.53
CA GLY A 400 -44.85 28.59 0.35
C GLY A 400 -43.95 29.51 1.12
N ASP A 401 -43.99 30.74 0.67
CA ASP A 401 -43.46 31.95 1.32
C ASP A 401 -44.08 32.18 2.69
N SER A 402 -43.32 32.22 3.77
CA SER A 402 -43.71 32.94 4.99
C SER A 402 -42.56 33.08 6.00
N SER A 403 -42.14 34.30 6.21
CA SER A 403 -41.33 34.75 7.36
C SER A 403 -41.93 34.35 8.70
N PRO A 404 -41.16 34.04 9.72
CA PRO A 404 -41.58 34.13 11.09
C PRO A 404 -40.95 35.29 11.86
N THR A 405 -41.79 36.03 12.49
CA THR A 405 -41.58 37.07 13.51
C THR A 405 -41.03 36.42 14.81
N PRO A 406 -40.20 37.13 15.59
CA PRO A 406 -39.57 36.59 16.78
C PRO A 406 -40.50 36.55 18.00
N THR A 407 -40.52 35.46 18.74
CA THR A 407 -41.20 35.35 20.02
C THR A 407 -40.23 35.14 21.17
N VAL A 408 -40.35 35.93 22.16
CA VAL A 408 -39.67 36.12 23.41
C VAL A 408 -39.48 34.84 24.23
N ALA A 409 -38.32 34.70 24.87
CA ALA A 409 -37.99 33.70 25.89
C ALA A 409 -38.74 33.88 27.21
N PRO A 410 -38.90 32.84 27.99
CA PRO A 410 -39.03 33.01 29.42
C PRO A 410 -37.87 32.39 30.21
N GLU A 411 -37.62 33.06 31.22
CA GLU A 411 -36.75 33.16 32.37
C GLU A 411 -36.54 31.87 33.15
N VAL A 412 -35.32 31.70 33.58
CA VAL A 412 -34.77 30.61 34.42
C VAL A 412 -35.04 30.95 35.89
N THR A 413 -35.48 29.94 36.65
CA THR A 413 -35.27 29.94 38.11
C THR A 413 -34.71 28.63 38.60
N PRO A 414 -33.81 28.63 39.58
CA PRO A 414 -33.00 27.48 39.95
C PRO A 414 -33.43 26.77 41.24
N VAL A 415 -32.83 25.53 41.47
CA VAL A 415 -32.47 24.91 42.73
C VAL A 415 -33.52 23.92 43.32
N PRO A 416 -33.10 22.88 44.13
CA PRO A 416 -31.82 22.53 44.73
C PRO A 416 -31.40 21.06 44.69
N SER A 417 -30.13 20.91 45.04
CA SER A 417 -29.40 19.69 45.37
C SER A 417 -30.01 18.79 46.45
N GLN A 418 -29.87 17.50 46.33
CA GLN A 418 -29.65 16.58 47.46
C GLN A 418 -28.82 15.35 47.07
N GLU A 419 -27.79 15.16 47.85
CA GLU A 419 -26.90 14.00 47.92
C GLU A 419 -27.49 12.92 48.88
N PRO A 420 -26.77 11.83 49.23
CA PRO A 420 -26.90 10.47 48.65
C PRO A 420 -27.39 9.47 49.70
N SER A 421 -27.68 8.26 49.26
CA SER A 421 -27.73 7.13 50.19
C SER A 421 -27.41 5.80 49.54
N SER A 422 -26.43 5.12 50.11
CA SER A 422 -25.89 3.81 49.75
C SER A 422 -26.73 2.63 50.29
N PRO A 423 -26.26 1.37 50.14
CA PRO A 423 -26.98 0.27 49.53
C PRO A 423 -27.59 -0.74 50.52
N PRO A 424 -28.08 -1.86 50.10
CA PRO A 424 -27.70 -3.11 50.75
C PRO A 424 -27.40 -4.31 49.83
N GLU A 425 -26.55 -5.12 50.36
CA GLU A 425 -25.98 -6.39 49.99
C GLU A 425 -26.97 -7.56 49.77
N SER A 426 -26.35 -8.61 49.24
CA SER A 426 -26.58 -10.06 49.28
C SER A 426 -27.56 -10.61 48.24
N GLU A 427 -27.29 -11.73 47.58
CA GLU A 427 -26.80 -13.06 48.01
C GLU A 427 -26.39 -13.90 46.78
N ALA A 428 -25.50 -14.84 47.04
CA ALA A 428 -24.87 -15.75 46.13
C ALA A 428 -25.64 -17.04 45.78
N THR A 429 -25.17 -17.71 44.73
CA THR A 429 -25.15 -19.13 44.38
C THR A 429 -26.29 -19.69 43.52
N PRO A 430 -26.08 -20.81 42.77
CA PRO A 430 -24.84 -21.44 42.31
C PRO A 430 -24.88 -21.88 40.80
N THR A 431 -23.68 -22.23 40.34
CA THR A 431 -23.33 -22.87 39.03
C THR A 431 -23.90 -24.27 38.90
N PRO A 432 -24.17 -24.74 37.67
CA PRO A 432 -23.96 -26.15 37.31
C PRO A 432 -22.98 -26.34 36.13
N GLN A 433 -22.20 -27.42 36.28
CA GLN A 433 -21.14 -27.93 35.43
C GLN A 433 -21.66 -28.64 34.16
N PRO A 434 -20.84 -28.89 33.16
CA PRO A 434 -21.27 -29.24 31.80
C PRO A 434 -21.42 -30.75 31.57
N ALA A 435 -22.28 -31.08 30.63
CA ALA A 435 -22.50 -32.42 30.11
C ALA A 435 -21.68 -32.69 28.85
N GLU A 436 -21.11 -33.89 28.79
CA GLU A 436 -20.33 -34.45 27.69
C GLU A 436 -21.17 -34.68 26.43
N THR A 437 -20.58 -34.45 25.27
CA THR A 437 -21.14 -34.79 23.94
C THR A 437 -20.36 -35.93 23.29
N PRO A 438 -21.07 -36.86 22.60
CA PRO A 438 -20.43 -38.00 21.97
C PRO A 438 -19.92 -37.74 20.55
N VAL A 439 -18.85 -38.46 20.21
CA VAL A 439 -18.16 -38.53 18.92
C VAL A 439 -19.05 -39.18 17.84
N PRO A 440 -19.12 -38.71 16.61
CA PRO A 440 -19.61 -39.49 15.48
C PRO A 440 -18.50 -40.03 14.60
N ALA A 441 -18.83 -41.18 14.00
CA ALA A 441 -18.01 -42.11 13.26
C ALA A 441 -17.57 -41.65 11.87
N GLU A 442 -16.48 -42.27 11.44
CA GLU A 442 -15.86 -42.19 10.11
C GLU A 442 -16.77 -42.64 8.98
N THR A 443 -16.67 -42.03 7.81
CA THR A 443 -17.14 -42.59 6.53
C THR A 443 -16.12 -42.33 5.42
N PRO A 444 -16.06 -43.24 4.39
CA PRO A 444 -14.85 -43.56 3.66
C PRO A 444 -14.61 -42.74 2.38
N VAL A 445 -13.32 -42.75 1.99
CA VAL A 445 -12.72 -42.18 0.78
C VAL A 445 -13.15 -42.94 -0.47
N PRO A 446 -13.43 -42.28 -1.59
CA PRO A 446 -13.43 -42.90 -2.91
C PRO A 446 -12.15 -42.64 -3.70
N GLU A 447 -11.75 -43.70 -4.41
CA GLU A 447 -10.57 -43.86 -5.25
C GLU A 447 -10.47 -42.95 -6.46
N VAL A 448 -9.22 -42.65 -6.83
CA VAL A 448 -8.74 -41.93 -8.02
C VAL A 448 -8.66 -42.90 -9.20
N PRO A 449 -8.98 -42.50 -10.42
CA PRO A 449 -8.52 -43.22 -11.63
C PRO A 449 -7.32 -42.49 -12.28
N GLU A 450 -6.42 -43.37 -12.78
CA GLU A 450 -5.13 -43.11 -13.40
C GLU A 450 -5.20 -42.43 -14.79
N GLU A 451 -4.08 -41.75 -15.09
CA GLU A 451 -3.66 -41.12 -16.35
C GLU A 451 -3.62 -42.04 -17.59
N PRO A 452 -3.36 -41.41 -18.77
CA PRO A 452 -2.13 -41.77 -19.46
C PRO A 452 -1.29 -40.60 -19.98
N ALA A 453 0.02 -40.83 -19.94
CA ALA A 453 1.11 -40.00 -20.36
C ALA A 453 1.25 -39.85 -21.89
N GLU A 454 1.80 -38.68 -22.32
CA GLU A 454 2.73 -38.55 -23.46
C GLU A 454 3.61 -37.29 -23.31
N GLU A 455 4.92 -37.50 -23.41
CA GLU A 455 6.02 -36.52 -23.58
C GLU A 455 6.46 -36.49 -25.06
N PRO A 456 7.47 -35.68 -25.48
CA PRO A 456 7.89 -34.31 -25.13
C PRO A 456 8.12 -33.40 -26.38
N ALA A 457 8.27 -32.09 -26.18
CA ALA A 457 9.13 -31.24 -27.02
C ALA A 457 9.50 -29.91 -26.34
N ASP A 458 10.78 -29.78 -26.15
CA ASP A 458 11.68 -28.67 -25.90
C ASP A 458 11.26 -27.33 -26.55
N ARG A 459 11.16 -26.27 -25.74
CA ARG A 459 11.78 -24.95 -25.94
C ARG A 459 11.49 -24.00 -24.76
N SER A 460 12.58 -23.57 -24.16
CA SER A 460 12.72 -22.49 -23.22
C SER A 460 12.09 -21.19 -23.73
N GLU A 461 11.10 -20.68 -23.01
CA GLU A 461 10.81 -19.26 -22.84
C GLU A 461 10.32 -19.06 -21.40
N VAL A 462 11.12 -18.30 -20.64
CA VAL A 462 10.78 -17.88 -19.29
C VAL A 462 9.73 -16.78 -19.41
N THR A 463 8.47 -17.15 -19.37
CA THR A 463 7.42 -16.19 -19.07
C THR A 463 7.18 -16.20 -17.57
N HIS A 464 7.52 -15.11 -16.90
CA HIS A 464 7.02 -14.83 -15.57
C HIS A 464 5.48 -14.71 -15.64
N GLY A 465 4.81 -15.83 -15.43
CA GLY A 465 3.38 -15.83 -15.12
C GLY A 465 3.21 -15.21 -13.73
N ALA A 466 2.56 -14.06 -13.67
CA ALA A 466 2.03 -13.59 -12.41
C ALA A 466 1.11 -14.67 -11.82
N PRO A 467 1.21 -14.97 -10.52
CA PRO A 467 0.29 -15.90 -9.89
C PRO A 467 -1.12 -15.32 -10.01
N SER A 468 -2.01 -16.07 -10.64
CA SER A 468 -3.43 -15.77 -10.56
C SER A 468 -3.87 -16.08 -9.12
N LEU A 469 -3.89 -15.06 -8.28
CA LEU A 469 -4.48 -15.13 -6.96
C LEU A 469 -5.99 -15.28 -7.13
N ASP A 470 -6.55 -16.28 -6.48
CA ASP A 470 -7.99 -16.47 -6.38
C ASP A 470 -8.53 -15.46 -5.36
N ILE A 471 -8.78 -14.23 -5.86
CA ILE A 471 -9.04 -13.02 -5.09
C ILE A 471 -10.29 -13.18 -4.21
N ASP A 472 -11.27 -13.97 -4.67
CA ASP A 472 -12.51 -14.20 -3.93
C ASP A 472 -12.31 -15.02 -2.65
N ASN A 473 -11.23 -15.81 -2.56
CA ASN A 473 -10.96 -16.64 -1.40
C ASN A 473 -10.02 -15.96 -0.39
N GLU A 474 -9.10 -15.10 -0.85
CA GLU A 474 -8.20 -14.36 0.06
C GLU A 474 -8.90 -13.18 0.72
N LEU A 475 -9.78 -12.46 0.01
CA LEU A 475 -10.58 -11.38 0.61
C LEU A 475 -11.53 -11.86 1.72
N GLN A 476 -11.85 -13.17 1.76
CA GLN A 476 -12.68 -13.75 2.82
C GLN A 476 -11.87 -14.30 4.00
N HIS A 477 -10.54 -14.50 3.87
CA HIS A 477 -9.74 -15.18 4.90
C HIS A 477 -8.68 -14.32 5.57
N GLU A 478 -8.26 -13.20 4.96
CA GLU A 478 -7.31 -12.29 5.58
C GLU A 478 -7.96 -10.93 5.81
N GLY A 479 -8.05 -10.62 7.07
CA GLY A 479 -8.48 -9.32 7.52
C GLY A 479 -9.93 -9.07 7.17
N SER A 480 -10.82 -9.87 7.72
CA SER A 480 -11.93 -9.22 8.32
C SER A 480 -11.34 -8.26 9.36
N LEU A 481 -11.07 -7.02 8.92
CA LEU A 481 -11.51 -5.94 9.75
C LEU A 481 -12.96 -6.34 10.01
N THR A 482 -13.20 -7.16 11.00
CA THR A 482 -14.48 -7.28 11.66
C THR A 482 -14.64 -5.92 12.30
N LEU A 483 -15.12 -4.99 11.47
CA LEU A 483 -15.95 -3.90 11.90
C LEU A 483 -17.19 -4.58 12.52
N ASP A 484 -16.96 -5.30 13.62
CA ASP A 484 -17.97 -5.83 14.49
C ASP A 484 -18.37 -4.70 15.43
N GLY A 485 -18.96 -3.73 14.83
CA GLY A 485 -19.53 -2.52 15.35
C GLY A 485 -19.91 -1.68 14.15
N GLN A 486 -21.09 -1.19 14.10
CA GLN A 486 -21.43 -0.08 13.24
C GLN A 486 -20.33 0.96 13.41
N LEU A 487 -19.48 1.15 12.38
CA LEU A 487 -18.57 2.26 12.36
C LEU A 487 -19.45 3.51 12.32
N THR A 488 -19.74 4.01 13.50
CA THR A 488 -20.32 5.34 13.64
C THR A 488 -19.14 6.28 13.44
N LEU A 489 -18.90 6.65 12.20
CA LEU A 489 -18.03 7.74 11.87
C LEU A 489 -18.74 8.98 12.39
N THR A 490 -18.22 9.57 13.46
CA THR A 490 -18.48 10.95 13.76
C THR A 490 -17.76 11.74 12.68
N VAL A 491 -18.38 11.88 11.54
CA VAL A 491 -17.98 12.89 10.58
C VAL A 491 -18.32 14.18 11.29
N PRO A 492 -17.36 15.05 11.59
CA PRO A 492 -17.73 16.42 11.82
C PRO A 492 -18.46 16.82 10.53
N SER A 493 -19.75 17.01 10.60
CA SER A 493 -20.30 18.01 9.75
C SER A 493 -19.72 19.30 10.29
N VAL A 494 -18.50 19.58 9.94
CA VAL A 494 -18.12 20.94 9.72
C VAL A 494 -18.99 21.30 8.52
N GLU A 495 -20.26 21.61 8.80
CA GLU A 495 -20.84 22.73 8.15
C GLU A 495 -19.88 23.88 8.46
N VAL A 496 -18.76 23.93 7.79
CA VAL A 496 -18.22 25.16 7.33
C VAL A 496 -19.26 25.62 6.30
N THR A 497 -20.43 25.96 6.83
CA THR A 497 -21.33 26.86 6.14
C THR A 497 -20.49 28.09 5.89
N GLY A 498 -19.78 28.08 4.79
CA GLY A 498 -18.87 29.14 4.44
C GLY A 498 -17.59 28.78 3.79
N ARG A 499 -17.07 27.53 3.84
CA ARG A 499 -15.78 27.18 3.22
C ARG A 499 -15.82 27.35 1.70
N ASP A 500 -16.80 26.74 1.06
CA ASP A 500 -17.03 26.90 -0.38
C ASP A 500 -17.37 28.33 -0.72
N GLU A 501 -18.13 28.98 0.15
CA GLU A 501 -18.50 30.39 0.00
C GLU A 501 -17.33 31.33 0.28
N ILE A 502 -16.41 31.01 1.22
CA ILE A 502 -15.16 31.76 1.44
C ILE A 502 -14.22 31.55 0.26
N THR A 503 -14.07 30.31 -0.20
CA THR A 503 -13.27 29.98 -1.38
C THR A 503 -13.84 30.61 -2.65
N ALA A 504 -15.15 30.56 -2.84
CA ALA A 504 -15.82 31.23 -3.95
C ALA A 504 -15.69 32.77 -3.87
N ALA A 505 -15.82 33.36 -2.69
CA ALA A 505 -15.63 34.80 -2.50
C ALA A 505 -14.18 35.25 -2.75
N ARG A 506 -13.20 34.44 -2.29
CA ARG A 506 -11.77 34.66 -2.55
C ARG A 506 -11.47 34.56 -4.05
N ASN A 507 -11.93 33.49 -4.72
CA ASN A 507 -11.73 33.31 -6.15
C ASN A 507 -12.41 34.43 -6.96
N SER A 508 -13.58 34.91 -6.51
CA SER A 508 -14.28 36.06 -7.09
C SER A 508 -13.50 37.35 -6.90
N LEU A 509 -12.89 37.56 -5.73
CA LEU A 509 -12.04 38.71 -5.45
C LEU A 509 -10.80 38.70 -6.37
N ASN A 510 -10.06 37.60 -6.40
CA ASN A 510 -8.87 37.46 -7.24
C ASN A 510 -9.21 37.62 -8.73
N GLY A 511 -10.28 37.00 -9.21
CA GLY A 511 -10.74 37.14 -10.59
C GLY A 511 -11.16 38.57 -10.93
N SER A 512 -11.83 39.28 -10.01
CA SER A 512 -12.19 40.65 -10.19
C SER A 512 -10.99 41.60 -10.23
N LEU A 513 -10.00 41.39 -9.34
CA LEU A 513 -8.76 42.17 -9.30
C LEU A 513 -7.92 42.00 -10.58
N THR A 514 -7.75 40.76 -11.06
CA THR A 514 -7.08 40.46 -12.33
C THR A 514 -7.81 41.15 -13.49
N SER A 515 -9.12 41.05 -13.54
CA SER A 515 -9.94 41.70 -14.59
C SER A 515 -9.88 43.23 -14.55
N ILE A 516 -9.76 43.82 -13.35
CA ILE A 516 -9.54 45.25 -13.18
C ILE A 516 -8.19 45.68 -13.74
N MET A 517 -7.11 44.96 -13.43
CA MET A 517 -5.78 45.27 -13.94
C MET A 517 -5.69 45.15 -15.46
N ASP A 518 -6.26 44.09 -16.06
CA ASP A 518 -6.34 43.91 -17.51
C ASP A 518 -7.15 45.03 -18.18
N GLY A 519 -8.26 45.40 -17.55
CA GLY A 519 -9.13 46.47 -18.05
C GLY A 519 -8.46 47.83 -18.08
N VAL A 520 -7.72 48.19 -17.02
CA VAL A 520 -6.93 49.42 -16.96
C VAL A 520 -5.77 49.43 -17.94
N GLY A 521 -5.07 48.31 -18.07
CA GLY A 521 -4.03 48.12 -19.12
C GLY A 521 -4.58 48.41 -20.52
N SER A 522 -5.83 48.03 -20.79
CA SER A 522 -6.52 48.31 -22.07
C SER A 522 -6.93 49.78 -22.25
N LEU A 523 -7.14 50.49 -21.16
CA LEU A 523 -7.43 51.96 -21.20
C LEU A 523 -6.18 52.80 -21.48
N THR A 524 -5.02 52.39 -20.89
CA THR A 524 -3.76 53.11 -21.06
C THR A 524 -3.15 52.98 -22.46
N THR A 525 -3.42 51.88 -23.16
CA THR A 525 -2.88 51.62 -24.53
C THR A 525 -3.59 52.38 -25.62
N ASN A 526 -4.79 52.95 -25.42
CA ASN A 526 -5.61 53.64 -26.40
C ASN A 526 -5.73 55.16 -26.17
N THR A 527 -4.74 55.83 -25.62
CA THR A 527 -4.76 57.21 -25.14
C THR A 527 -4.65 58.31 -26.23
N GLY A 528 -4.74 57.98 -27.52
CA GLY A 528 -4.46 58.94 -28.59
C GLY A 528 -5.43 60.13 -28.74
N ASP A 529 -6.67 60.07 -28.20
CA ASP A 529 -7.73 61.08 -28.45
C ASP A 529 -8.45 61.53 -27.15
N HIS A 530 -7.85 61.35 -25.98
CA HIS A 530 -8.52 61.67 -24.69
C HIS A 530 -8.24 63.13 -24.24
N THR A 531 -9.25 63.67 -23.55
CA THR A 531 -9.10 65.01 -22.91
C THR A 531 -8.06 64.85 -21.76
N GLN A 532 -7.36 65.96 -21.47
CA GLN A 532 -6.31 66.01 -20.44
C GLN A 532 -6.87 65.67 -19.02
N ALA A 533 -8.15 65.93 -18.78
CA ALA A 533 -8.82 65.51 -17.52
C ALA A 533 -8.97 64.02 -17.39
N LEU A 534 -9.36 63.35 -18.48
CA LEU A 534 -9.54 61.89 -18.51
C LEU A 534 -8.19 61.14 -18.37
N ILE A 535 -7.11 61.70 -18.96
CA ILE A 535 -5.75 61.15 -18.80
C ILE A 535 -5.34 61.22 -17.34
N GLN A 536 -5.65 62.32 -16.61
CA GLN A 536 -5.38 62.43 -15.17
C GLN A 536 -6.23 61.48 -14.33
N ASP A 537 -7.49 61.24 -14.73
CA ASP A 537 -8.37 60.27 -14.04
C ASP A 537 -7.90 58.82 -14.21
N ILE A 538 -7.49 58.43 -15.44
CA ILE A 538 -6.91 57.09 -15.70
C ILE A 538 -5.63 56.92 -14.92
N GLN A 539 -4.81 57.99 -14.79
CA GLN A 539 -3.57 57.93 -14.03
C GLN A 539 -3.85 57.76 -12.51
N ALA A 540 -4.86 58.49 -11.97
CA ALA A 540 -5.32 58.32 -10.60
C ALA A 540 -5.89 56.93 -10.30
N ILE A 541 -6.63 56.34 -11.25
CA ILE A 541 -7.09 54.95 -11.18
C ILE A 541 -5.91 53.97 -11.14
N THR A 542 -4.90 54.20 -11.99
CA THR A 542 -3.68 53.37 -12.03
C THR A 542 -2.90 53.45 -10.70
N ASP A 543 -2.76 54.66 -10.19
CA ASP A 543 -2.09 54.92 -8.90
C ASP A 543 -2.82 54.25 -7.74
N GLN A 544 -4.17 54.30 -7.72
CA GLN A 544 -4.99 53.61 -6.72
C GLN A 544 -4.93 52.06 -6.84
N LEU A 545 -4.79 51.51 -8.05
CA LEU A 545 -4.58 50.08 -8.23
C LEU A 545 -3.21 49.63 -7.73
N ASN A 546 -2.19 50.50 -7.88
CA ASN A 546 -0.89 50.23 -7.26
C ASN A 546 -0.99 50.26 -5.72
N VAL A 547 -1.81 51.13 -5.15
CA VAL A 547 -2.08 51.13 -3.68
C VAL A 547 -2.73 49.82 -3.28
N ILE A 548 -3.80 49.41 -3.99
CA ILE A 548 -4.48 48.11 -3.75
C ILE A 548 -3.49 46.94 -3.93
N GLY A 549 -2.68 46.97 -4.98
CA GLY A 549 -1.62 46.00 -5.20
C GLY A 549 -0.62 45.92 -4.04
N ASN A 550 -0.20 47.09 -3.54
CA ASN A 550 0.71 47.16 -2.38
C ASN A 550 0.02 46.71 -1.08
N THR A 551 -1.25 46.93 -0.88
CA THR A 551 -2.00 46.42 0.28
C THR A 551 -2.12 44.89 0.22
N LEU A 552 -2.34 44.32 -0.97
CA LEU A 552 -2.44 42.89 -1.19
C LEU A 552 -1.06 42.22 -1.16
N LEU A 553 -0.05 42.88 -1.72
CA LEU A 553 1.33 42.38 -1.78
C LEU A 553 2.14 42.73 -0.54
N GLY A 554 1.66 43.68 0.31
CA GLY A 554 2.35 44.24 1.44
C GLY A 554 3.66 44.88 0.99
N ALA A 555 3.87 46.17 1.18
CA ALA A 555 5.20 46.74 1.05
C ALA A 555 6.06 46.25 2.22
N ALA A 556 6.57 45.04 2.16
CA ALA A 556 7.32 44.42 3.23
C ALA A 556 8.81 44.69 3.04
N GLU A 557 9.39 45.23 4.06
CA GLU A 557 10.79 44.88 4.36
C GLU A 557 10.84 43.35 4.63
N PRO A 558 11.94 42.65 4.30
CA PRO A 558 12.07 41.24 4.51
C PRO A 558 11.92 40.96 6.01
N GLN A 559 10.71 40.55 6.41
CA GLN A 559 10.44 39.94 7.71
C GLN A 559 10.82 38.48 7.63
N ASP A 560 11.33 37.95 8.73
CA ASP A 560 11.61 36.54 8.90
C ASP A 560 10.36 35.74 8.54
N ASN A 561 10.49 34.77 7.60
CA ASN A 561 9.36 34.02 7.07
C ASN A 561 8.67 33.15 8.14
N SER A 562 9.23 33.01 9.32
CA SER A 562 8.66 32.25 10.44
C SER A 562 7.31 32.79 10.92
N ASP A 563 7.05 34.10 10.76
CA ASP A 563 5.82 34.73 11.21
C ASP A 563 4.63 34.60 10.22
N LEU A 564 4.89 34.07 9.01
CA LEU A 564 3.86 33.91 7.99
C LEU A 564 2.98 32.69 8.22
N PHE A 565 3.46 31.71 8.98
CA PHE A 565 2.81 30.43 9.17
C PHE A 565 2.61 30.14 10.66
N GLU A 566 1.36 30.05 11.08
CA GLU A 566 0.97 29.60 12.40
C GLU A 566 0.63 28.11 12.32
N ASP A 567 1.49 27.23 12.84
CA ASP A 567 1.21 25.80 12.96
C ASP A 567 0.20 25.57 14.09
N VAL A 568 -1.01 25.13 13.74
CA VAL A 568 -2.10 24.85 14.68
C VAL A 568 -2.31 23.35 14.89
N SER A 569 -1.37 22.51 14.47
CA SER A 569 -1.48 21.04 14.53
C SER A 569 -1.64 20.54 15.96
N ASP A 570 -1.04 21.21 16.94
CA ASP A 570 -1.16 20.89 18.37
C ASP A 570 -2.58 21.05 18.93
N SER A 571 -3.43 21.82 18.26
CA SER A 571 -4.84 22.01 18.63
C SER A 571 -5.77 20.95 18.02
N ASP A 572 -5.23 19.88 17.40
CA ASP A 572 -6.02 18.85 16.73
C ASP A 572 -6.97 18.12 17.68
N THR A 573 -8.18 17.92 17.23
CA THR A 573 -9.21 17.10 17.87
C THR A 573 -9.54 15.88 17.01
N GLU A 574 -10.17 14.85 17.58
CA GLU A 574 -10.60 13.69 16.78
C GLU A 574 -11.51 14.07 15.62
N SER A 575 -12.25 15.15 15.76
CA SER A 575 -13.21 15.61 14.75
C SER A 575 -12.59 16.41 13.60
N ASP A 576 -11.33 16.84 13.72
CA ASP A 576 -10.67 17.58 12.65
C ASP A 576 -10.24 16.63 11.53
N THR A 577 -10.44 17.05 10.27
CA THR A 577 -10.17 16.22 9.09
C THR A 577 -9.20 16.87 8.09
N GLU A 578 -8.61 18.01 8.42
CA GLU A 578 -7.72 18.75 7.52
C GLU A 578 -6.27 18.43 7.80
N GLY A 579 -5.50 18.10 6.76
CA GLY A 579 -4.08 17.79 6.88
C GLY A 579 -3.80 16.61 7.81
N LYS A 580 -4.64 15.57 7.79
CA LYS A 580 -4.59 14.53 8.83
C LYS A 580 -4.57 13.13 8.28
N VAL A 581 -3.70 12.30 8.85
CA VAL A 581 -3.69 10.85 8.70
C VAL A 581 -4.07 10.22 10.03
N PHE A 582 -5.16 9.47 10.05
CA PHE A 582 -5.79 8.95 11.25
C PHE A 582 -6.03 7.45 11.20
N ASN A 583 -5.70 6.75 12.30
CA ASN A 583 -5.99 5.33 12.49
C ASN A 583 -5.57 4.43 11.32
N CYS A 584 -4.43 4.74 10.70
CA CYS A 584 -3.86 3.97 9.60
C CYS A 584 -2.80 2.97 10.10
N ARG A 585 -2.60 1.89 9.34
CA ARG A 585 -1.65 0.85 9.72
C ARG A 585 -0.74 0.46 8.55
N ASN A 586 0.56 0.35 8.86
CA ASN A 586 1.52 -0.23 7.94
C ASN A 586 1.98 -1.59 8.44
N GLU A 587 1.84 -2.62 7.59
CA GLU A 587 2.38 -3.96 7.76
C GLU A 587 3.42 -4.31 6.67
N GLY A 588 3.53 -3.45 5.65
CA GLY A 588 4.48 -3.60 4.55
C GLY A 588 5.87 -3.09 4.88
N SER A 589 6.82 -3.32 3.98
CA SER A 589 8.20 -2.82 4.11
C SER A 589 8.36 -1.46 3.46
N VAL A 590 9.15 -0.57 4.07
CA VAL A 590 9.53 0.73 3.51
C VAL A 590 11.04 0.76 3.33
N ASN A 591 11.49 1.02 2.10
CA ASN A 591 12.92 1.12 1.75
C ASN A 591 13.15 2.46 1.06
N ALA A 592 13.99 3.33 1.63
CA ALA A 592 14.34 4.61 1.03
C ALA A 592 15.84 4.93 1.17
N ASP A 593 16.33 5.88 0.38
CA ASP A 593 17.70 6.38 0.58
C ASP A 593 17.72 7.45 1.67
N LEU A 594 16.69 8.29 1.76
CA LEU A 594 16.52 9.39 2.71
C LEU A 594 15.08 9.44 3.24
N ASN A 595 14.90 9.81 4.50
CA ASN A 595 13.60 10.06 5.13
C ASN A 595 12.59 8.93 4.96
N ALA A 596 12.77 7.84 5.70
CA ALA A 596 11.77 6.78 5.73
C ALA A 596 11.02 6.72 7.06
N GLY A 597 9.70 6.55 6.97
CA GLY A 597 8.85 6.34 8.12
C GLY A 597 7.84 5.20 7.90
N GLY A 598 7.52 4.50 8.96
CA GLY A 598 6.52 3.43 8.90
C GLY A 598 5.13 3.93 8.49
N ILE A 599 4.83 5.22 8.70
CA ILE A 599 3.58 5.86 8.27
C ILE A 599 3.87 6.97 7.26
N ALA A 600 4.73 7.93 7.58
CA ALA A 600 5.05 9.04 6.68
C ALA A 600 6.56 9.16 6.48
N GLY A 601 7.01 9.41 5.26
CA GLY A 601 8.40 9.71 4.94
C GLY A 601 8.79 11.04 5.53
N ALA A 602 8.02 12.08 5.22
CA ALA A 602 8.22 13.41 5.77
C ALA A 602 6.91 14.13 6.11
N MET A 603 7.00 15.06 7.07
CA MET A 603 5.97 16.06 7.42
C MET A 603 6.61 17.44 7.28
N ALA A 604 6.57 18.00 6.09
CA ALA A 604 7.23 19.24 5.73
C ALA A 604 6.51 19.92 4.57
N ARG A 605 6.89 21.15 4.26
CA ARG A 605 6.56 21.78 3.00
C ARG A 605 7.50 21.29 1.92
N GLU A 606 6.96 20.93 0.82
CA GLU A 606 7.72 20.70 -0.39
C GLU A 606 7.84 22.00 -1.21
N ASN A 607 9.01 22.25 -1.74
CA ASN A 607 9.21 23.27 -2.76
C ASN A 607 9.26 22.60 -4.13
N ASP A 608 8.35 22.93 -5.00
CA ASP A 608 8.20 22.40 -6.38
C ASP A 608 9.46 22.53 -7.25
N LEU A 609 10.49 23.23 -6.78
CA LEU A 609 11.66 23.58 -7.58
C LEU A 609 12.92 22.80 -7.22
N ASP A 610 12.98 22.18 -6.05
CA ASP A 610 14.12 21.39 -5.59
C ASP A 610 13.70 20.29 -4.61
N PRO A 611 13.38 19.10 -5.11
CA PRO A 611 12.95 17.97 -4.28
C PRO A 611 14.01 17.52 -3.24
N GLU A 612 15.26 17.98 -3.36
CA GLU A 612 16.31 17.64 -2.40
C GLU A 612 16.52 18.72 -1.30
N ASP A 613 15.84 19.86 -1.37
CA ASP A 613 15.99 20.98 -0.42
C ASP A 613 14.62 21.50 0.09
N ASP A 614 13.89 20.63 0.79
CA ASP A 614 12.50 20.89 1.24
C ASP A 614 12.35 22.01 2.27
N THR A 615 13.45 22.46 2.85
CA THR A 615 13.43 23.40 3.98
C THR A 615 13.62 24.86 3.59
N LYS A 616 13.89 25.16 2.31
CA LYS A 616 14.11 26.55 1.88
C LYS A 616 12.86 27.15 1.25
N ILE A 617 12.12 27.90 2.03
CA ILE A 617 11.09 28.82 1.52
C ILE A 617 11.83 29.97 0.81
N SER A 618 12.13 29.79 -0.47
CA SER A 618 12.64 30.89 -1.30
C SER A 618 11.46 31.59 -2.00
N GLY A 619 10.86 32.52 -1.30
CA GLY A 619 9.84 33.39 -1.87
C GLY A 619 9.68 34.63 -1.02
N ASN A 620 10.03 35.80 -1.54
CA ASN A 620 9.61 37.08 -1.00
C ASN A 620 8.10 37.21 -1.14
N SER A 621 7.33 36.61 -0.25
CA SER A 621 5.90 36.97 -0.18
C SER A 621 5.75 37.99 0.92
N SER A 622 5.43 39.20 0.50
CA SER A 622 5.21 40.35 1.32
C SER A 622 3.71 40.57 1.60
N LEU A 623 3.02 39.50 1.98
CA LEU A 623 1.61 39.59 2.35
C LEU A 623 1.50 39.64 3.87
N ASN A 624 0.79 40.61 4.41
CA ASN A 624 0.27 40.58 5.78
C ASN A 624 -0.83 39.54 5.91
N VAL A 625 -0.49 38.31 5.71
CA VAL A 625 -1.37 37.16 5.73
C VAL A 625 -0.72 36.12 6.62
N THR A 626 -1.43 35.67 7.62
CA THR A 626 -1.01 34.50 8.39
C THR A 626 -1.66 33.26 7.76
N TYR A 627 -0.86 32.29 7.36
CA TYR A 627 -1.37 30.97 6.98
C TYR A 627 -1.46 30.12 8.25
N LYS A 628 -2.65 29.65 8.57
CA LYS A 628 -2.78 28.58 9.54
C LYS A 628 -2.51 27.26 8.82
N THR A 629 -1.53 26.56 9.30
CA THR A 629 -1.10 25.27 8.74
C THR A 629 -1.45 24.16 9.71
N ARG A 630 -1.90 23.03 9.18
CA ARG A 630 -2.17 21.83 9.97
C ARG A 630 -1.63 20.60 9.24
N VAL A 631 -0.85 19.80 9.95
CA VAL A 631 -0.42 18.48 9.50
C VAL A 631 -0.30 17.55 10.71
N VAL A 632 -1.08 16.46 10.74
CA VAL A 632 -1.24 15.61 11.91
C VAL A 632 -1.19 14.14 11.54
N LEU A 633 -0.33 13.38 12.25
CA LEU A 633 -0.40 11.92 12.32
C LEU A 633 -1.01 11.52 13.66
N ARG A 634 -2.15 10.82 13.65
CA ARG A 634 -2.82 10.45 14.88
C ARG A 634 -3.26 8.99 14.91
N ASP A 635 -3.02 8.33 16.03
CA ASP A 635 -3.45 6.96 16.34
C ASP A 635 -3.04 5.91 15.28
N CYS A 636 -1.94 6.17 14.55
CA CYS A 636 -1.42 5.27 13.53
C CYS A 636 -0.49 4.21 14.13
N GLU A 637 -0.37 3.06 13.44
CA GLU A 637 0.40 1.92 13.90
C GLU A 637 1.34 1.39 12.82
N ASN A 638 2.59 1.14 13.18
CA ASN A 638 3.56 0.48 12.30
C ASN A 638 4.03 -0.85 12.90
N THR A 639 3.90 -1.91 12.11
CA THR A 639 4.49 -3.24 12.36
C THR A 639 5.39 -3.67 11.21
N GLY A 640 5.41 -2.90 10.12
CA GLY A 640 6.22 -3.16 8.94
C GLY A 640 7.66 -2.69 9.11
N THR A 641 8.59 -3.26 8.36
CA THR A 641 10.01 -2.89 8.42
C THR A 641 10.26 -1.54 7.76
N VAL A 642 11.18 -0.76 8.34
CA VAL A 642 11.65 0.51 7.76
C VAL A 642 13.15 0.43 7.58
N GLN A 643 13.63 0.72 6.38
CA GLN A 643 15.04 0.70 6.03
C GLN A 643 15.44 1.99 5.32
N VAL A 644 16.57 2.57 5.73
CA VAL A 644 17.11 3.81 5.18
C VAL A 644 18.59 3.62 4.89
N LYS A 645 19.11 4.25 3.85
CA LYS A 645 20.54 4.13 3.52
C LYS A 645 21.42 5.27 4.02
N LYS A 646 20.84 6.46 4.22
CA LYS A 646 21.63 7.65 4.53
C LYS A 646 21.25 8.30 5.86
N GLU A 647 20.05 8.83 6.00
CA GLU A 647 19.63 9.48 7.23
C GLU A 647 18.10 9.50 7.40
N ALA A 648 17.66 9.67 8.63
CA ALA A 648 16.31 9.83 9.11
C ALA A 648 15.40 8.60 8.89
N ALA A 649 15.55 7.62 9.78
CA ALA A 649 14.68 6.46 9.92
C ALA A 649 13.75 6.61 11.13
N GLY A 650 12.45 6.60 10.92
CA GLY A 650 11.46 6.65 11.99
C GLY A 650 10.46 5.51 11.95
N GLY A 651 10.11 4.96 13.09
CA GLY A 651 9.07 3.92 13.16
C GLY A 651 7.70 4.42 12.69
N ILE A 652 7.45 5.73 12.78
CA ILE A 652 6.23 6.40 12.31
C ILE A 652 6.56 7.43 11.23
N VAL A 653 7.47 8.37 11.51
CA VAL A 653 7.84 9.43 10.55
C VAL A 653 9.35 9.55 10.41
N GLY A 654 9.85 9.62 9.18
CA GLY A 654 11.28 9.78 8.91
C GLY A 654 11.79 11.14 9.39
N SER A 655 11.27 12.21 8.80
CA SER A 655 11.62 13.60 9.17
C SER A 655 10.36 14.45 9.35
N MET A 656 10.35 15.31 10.36
CA MET A 656 9.24 16.23 10.53
C MET A 656 9.75 17.63 10.92
N ASP A 657 9.47 18.60 10.06
CA ASP A 657 9.80 20.01 10.25
C ASP A 657 8.65 20.80 10.85
N MET A 658 7.43 20.28 10.76
CA MET A 658 6.21 20.90 11.30
C MET A 658 5.14 19.84 11.61
N GLY A 659 4.08 20.25 12.27
CA GLY A 659 2.94 19.38 12.57
C GLY A 659 3.03 18.67 13.90
N THR A 660 2.18 17.68 14.13
CA THR A 660 2.13 16.91 15.37
C THR A 660 1.93 15.43 15.10
N VAL A 661 2.70 14.58 15.78
CA VAL A 661 2.51 13.12 15.85
C VAL A 661 1.94 12.78 17.21
N MET A 662 0.73 12.19 17.24
CA MET A 662 -0.03 11.96 18.47
C MET A 662 -0.60 10.53 18.55
N GLY A 663 -0.46 9.86 19.68
CA GLY A 663 -1.07 8.55 19.94
C GLY A 663 -0.55 7.40 19.08
N CYS A 664 0.49 7.62 18.28
CA CYS A 664 1.01 6.64 17.33
C CYS A 664 1.86 5.57 18.00
N ARG A 665 1.91 4.37 17.39
CA ARG A 665 2.61 3.21 17.95
C ARG A 665 3.52 2.55 16.93
N ASN A 666 4.74 2.23 17.35
CA ASN A 666 5.67 1.45 16.54
C ASN A 666 6.10 0.17 17.26
N TYR A 667 6.05 -0.94 16.52
CA TYR A 667 6.51 -2.26 16.94
C TYR A 667 7.65 -2.81 16.08
N ALA A 668 8.00 -2.11 15.02
CA ALA A 668 9.03 -2.55 14.11
C ALA A 668 10.43 -2.19 14.63
N ASP A 669 11.36 -3.12 14.53
CA ASP A 669 12.77 -2.87 14.77
C ASP A 669 13.35 -2.04 13.61
N LEU A 670 14.26 -1.10 13.93
CA LEU A 670 15.03 -0.33 12.96
C LEU A 670 16.52 -0.61 13.20
N SER A 671 17.17 -1.27 12.27
CA SER A 671 18.58 -1.68 12.40
C SER A 671 19.36 -1.17 11.19
N GLU A 672 20.01 -0.01 11.38
CA GLU A 672 20.66 0.79 10.33
C GLU A 672 22.03 1.29 10.82
N GLU A 673 23.02 0.39 10.95
CA GLU A 673 24.33 0.63 11.61
C GLU A 673 25.05 1.92 11.20
N ASP A 674 24.89 2.36 9.95
CA ASP A 674 25.59 3.53 9.38
C ASP A 674 24.69 4.78 9.23
N VAL A 675 23.45 4.76 9.75
CA VAL A 675 22.45 5.82 9.57
C VAL A 675 22.35 6.73 10.79
N ASN A 676 22.29 8.04 10.55
CA ASN A 676 22.00 9.03 11.56
C ASN A 676 20.50 9.28 11.68
N TYR A 677 20.06 9.72 12.85
CA TYR A 677 18.66 10.03 13.16
C TYR A 677 17.75 8.80 13.05
N VAL A 678 17.94 7.86 13.95
CA VAL A 678 17.08 6.66 14.06
C VAL A 678 16.19 6.81 15.30
N GLY A 679 14.87 6.78 15.10
CA GLY A 679 13.90 6.95 16.17
C GLY A 679 12.76 5.97 16.16
N GLY A 680 12.32 5.51 17.34
CA GLY A 680 11.20 4.58 17.45
C GLY A 680 9.88 5.18 16.93
N ILE A 681 9.72 6.49 16.96
CA ILE A 681 8.58 7.22 16.38
C ILE A 681 9.08 8.12 15.24
N ALA A 682 10.00 9.03 15.51
CA ALA A 682 10.52 9.96 14.50
C ALA A 682 12.03 9.85 14.37
N GLY A 683 12.56 9.80 13.14
CA GLY A 683 13.99 9.89 12.91
C GLY A 683 14.49 11.26 13.36
N ARG A 684 13.95 12.30 12.77
CA ARG A 684 14.23 13.69 13.14
C ARG A 684 12.94 14.47 13.32
N SER A 685 12.83 15.21 14.41
CA SER A 685 11.64 16.03 14.67
C SER A 685 12.01 17.43 15.14
N ARG A 686 11.50 18.44 14.45
CA ARG A 686 11.52 19.84 14.83
C ARG A 686 10.19 20.33 15.38
N SER A 687 9.26 19.40 15.64
CA SER A 687 7.92 19.70 16.09
C SER A 687 7.45 18.70 17.15
N ALA A 688 6.13 18.65 17.45
CA ALA A 688 5.61 17.95 18.61
C ALA A 688 5.36 16.46 18.40
N ILE A 689 5.84 15.63 19.33
CA ILE A 689 5.51 14.20 19.47
C ILE A 689 4.82 14.01 20.81
N ARG A 690 3.54 13.56 20.80
CA ARG A 690 2.70 13.45 22.01
C ARG A 690 2.09 12.07 22.17
N ASP A 691 2.08 11.56 23.40
CA ASP A 691 1.35 10.33 23.77
C ASP A 691 1.65 9.10 22.88
N CYS A 692 2.84 9.08 22.27
CA CYS A 692 3.28 8.00 21.40
C CYS A 692 3.97 6.87 22.17
N ALA A 693 3.96 5.67 21.58
CA ALA A 693 4.58 4.52 22.22
C ALA A 693 5.42 3.69 21.24
N ALA A 694 6.66 3.35 21.62
CA ALA A 694 7.55 2.51 20.85
C ALA A 694 7.98 1.27 21.63
N LYS A 695 7.91 0.11 21.00
CA LYS A 695 8.45 -1.16 21.48
C LYS A 695 9.29 -1.78 20.38
N CYS A 696 10.58 -1.49 20.35
CA CYS A 696 11.47 -1.88 19.26
C CYS A 696 12.94 -1.90 19.66
N ARG A 697 13.75 -2.51 18.83
CA ARG A 697 15.21 -2.38 18.83
C ARG A 697 15.61 -1.34 17.80
N LEU A 698 16.57 -0.51 18.16
CA LEU A 698 17.07 0.58 17.34
C LEU A 698 18.58 0.48 17.26
N ASP A 699 19.13 0.51 16.08
CA ASP A 699 20.56 0.49 15.82
C ASP A 699 20.88 1.56 14.78
N GLY A 700 21.86 2.41 15.06
CA GLY A 700 22.21 3.52 14.19
C GLY A 700 23.60 4.08 14.48
N ALA A 701 24.08 5.02 13.66
CA ALA A 701 25.37 5.66 13.88
C ALA A 701 25.29 6.72 14.98
N ALA A 702 24.53 7.78 14.76
CA ALA A 702 24.37 8.86 15.72
C ALA A 702 22.91 9.33 15.79
N HIS A 703 22.54 9.97 16.90
CA HIS A 703 21.16 10.40 17.15
C HIS A 703 20.18 9.22 17.13
N VAL A 704 20.35 8.28 18.06
CA VAL A 704 19.49 7.10 18.20
C VAL A 704 18.61 7.26 19.42
N GLY A 705 17.29 7.28 19.27
CA GLY A 705 16.37 7.53 20.36
C GLY A 705 15.10 6.71 20.35
N GLY A 706 14.67 6.25 21.53
CA GLY A 706 13.51 5.38 21.70
C GLY A 706 12.20 5.98 21.15
N ILE A 707 12.06 7.29 21.18
CA ILE A 707 10.96 8.03 20.56
C ILE A 707 11.48 8.82 19.37
N ALA A 708 12.53 9.65 19.53
CA ALA A 708 13.08 10.43 18.43
C ALA A 708 14.59 10.28 18.36
N GLY A 709 15.16 10.13 17.18
CA GLY A 709 16.60 10.22 16.98
C GLY A 709 17.09 11.61 17.41
N SER A 710 16.44 12.66 16.92
CA SER A 710 16.57 14.02 17.40
C SER A 710 15.19 14.68 17.50
N GLY A 711 14.92 15.46 18.53
CA GLY A 711 13.59 16.04 18.75
C GLY A 711 13.58 17.37 19.49
N THR A 712 12.50 18.15 19.35
CA THR A 712 12.28 19.42 20.07
C THR A 712 11.29 19.28 21.20
N THR A 713 10.10 18.76 20.93
CA THR A 713 8.99 18.61 21.89
C THR A 713 8.52 17.16 21.95
N ILE A 714 8.74 16.50 23.07
CA ILE A 714 8.35 15.09 23.30
C ILE A 714 7.63 15.00 24.65
N THR A 715 6.33 14.67 24.63
CA THR A 715 5.50 14.64 25.85
C THR A 715 4.65 13.37 25.93
N GLY A 716 4.46 12.84 27.13
CA GLY A 716 3.54 11.73 27.36
C GLY A 716 3.94 10.40 26.72
N CYS A 717 5.18 10.25 26.23
CA CYS A 717 5.57 9.10 25.43
C CYS A 717 6.04 7.90 26.28
N ARG A 718 5.96 6.70 25.69
CA ARG A 718 6.30 5.42 26.32
C ARG A 718 7.31 4.66 25.47
N ALA A 719 8.49 4.36 26.03
CA ALA A 719 9.55 3.69 25.31
C ALA A 719 9.96 2.38 26.02
N LEU A 720 9.70 1.24 25.39
CA LEU A 720 10.28 -0.04 25.73
C LEU A 720 11.26 -0.39 24.62
N VAL A 721 12.50 0.09 24.72
CA VAL A 721 13.44 0.06 23.60
C VAL A 721 14.82 -0.45 24.03
N LEU A 722 15.52 -1.04 23.06
CA LEU A 722 16.96 -1.24 23.09
C LEU A 722 17.54 -0.37 21.98
N ALA A 723 18.24 0.68 22.37
CA ALA A 723 18.89 1.58 21.41
C ALA A 723 20.41 1.41 21.48
N GLU A 724 21.04 1.21 20.34
CA GLU A 724 22.48 1.08 20.18
C GLU A 724 22.95 2.11 19.13
N GLY A 725 24.14 2.69 19.33
CA GLY A 725 24.72 3.70 18.45
C GLY A 725 26.06 4.17 18.95
N THR A 726 26.75 5.02 18.17
CA THR A 726 28.10 5.49 18.48
C THR A 726 28.11 6.82 19.26
N GLU A 727 27.15 7.71 19.00
CA GLU A 727 27.05 9.03 19.62
C GLU A 727 25.56 9.41 19.80
N GLN A 728 25.24 10.17 20.84
CA GLN A 728 23.90 10.70 21.12
C GLN A 728 22.81 9.62 21.11
N VAL A 729 22.92 8.70 22.05
CA VAL A 729 21.99 7.58 22.22
C VAL A 729 21.15 7.75 23.48
N GLY A 730 19.83 7.67 23.37
CA GLY A 730 18.93 7.81 24.52
C GLY A 730 17.69 6.93 24.43
N ALA A 731 17.14 6.51 25.57
CA ALA A 731 15.95 5.67 25.62
C ALA A 731 14.65 6.41 25.21
N VAL A 732 14.68 7.76 25.21
CA VAL A 732 13.59 8.61 24.71
C VAL A 732 14.07 9.39 23.48
N ALA A 733 15.17 10.14 23.59
CA ALA A 733 15.73 10.89 22.48
C ALA A 733 17.25 10.75 22.42
N GLY A 734 17.80 10.58 21.23
CA GLY A 734 19.23 10.61 20.99
C GLY A 734 19.79 11.99 21.26
N GLY A 735 19.16 13.03 20.73
CA GLY A 735 19.55 14.41 20.90
C GLY A 735 18.38 15.39 20.87
N LEU A 736 18.70 16.68 21.05
CA LEU A 736 17.72 17.76 20.95
C LEU A 736 18.10 18.70 19.80
N GLU A 737 17.12 19.01 18.91
CA GLU A 737 17.37 19.78 17.67
C GLU A 737 17.73 21.24 17.89
N SER A 738 17.16 21.92 18.89
CA SER A 738 17.38 23.33 19.10
C SER A 738 17.52 23.67 20.57
N GLY A 739 18.48 24.52 20.83
CA GLY A 739 18.73 24.99 22.15
C GLY A 739 19.67 24.11 22.95
N THR A 740 20.39 24.74 23.86
CA THR A 740 21.13 24.01 24.87
C THR A 740 20.12 23.42 25.86
N LEU A 741 20.42 22.24 26.41
CA LEU A 741 19.65 21.64 27.47
C LEU A 741 19.22 22.64 28.57
N THR A 742 20.04 23.72 28.75
CA THR A 742 19.80 24.82 29.68
C THR A 742 18.58 25.65 29.29
N ASP A 743 18.31 25.84 28.01
CA ASP A 743 17.14 26.60 27.53
C ASP A 743 15.86 25.85 27.72
N LEU A 744 15.90 24.53 27.52
CA LEU A 744 14.77 23.63 27.79
C LEU A 744 14.45 23.47 29.28
N LEU A 745 15.47 23.51 30.14
CA LEU A 745 15.29 23.44 31.60
C LEU A 745 14.85 24.77 32.21
N GLN A 746 14.97 25.89 31.51
CA GLN A 746 14.59 27.23 31.99
C GLN A 746 13.26 27.73 31.44
N SER A 747 12.65 27.05 30.47
CA SER A 747 11.32 27.35 29.97
C SER A 747 10.31 26.94 31.04
N GLU A 748 9.59 27.96 31.60
CA GLU A 748 8.46 27.71 32.53
C GLU A 748 7.31 26.97 31.82
N ASP A 749 7.36 26.89 30.49
CA ASP A 749 6.44 26.18 29.59
C ASP A 749 7.01 24.87 29.05
N ALA A 750 8.07 24.30 29.69
CA ALA A 750 8.69 23.06 29.21
C ALA A 750 7.70 21.89 29.29
N GLU A 751 6.97 21.66 28.20
CA GLU A 751 5.98 20.58 28.01
C GLU A 751 6.62 19.20 27.82
N GLN A 752 7.87 18.98 28.23
CA GLN A 752 8.55 17.68 28.11
C GLN A 752 8.34 16.79 29.33
N SER A 753 7.13 16.78 29.86
CA SER A 753 6.80 16.01 31.04
C SER A 753 6.17 14.65 30.69
N GLY A 754 6.40 13.70 31.57
CA GLY A 754 5.67 12.42 31.56
C GLY A 754 6.19 11.38 30.59
N ASN A 755 7.40 11.52 30.06
CA ASN A 755 8.00 10.45 29.23
C ASN A 755 8.61 9.39 30.14
N TYR A 756 8.20 8.13 29.92
CA TYR A 756 8.69 6.98 30.69
C TYR A 756 9.30 5.92 29.78
N PHE A 757 10.39 5.31 30.26
CA PHE A 757 11.07 4.27 29.50
C PHE A 757 11.55 3.13 30.37
N VAL A 758 11.80 1.99 29.74
CA VAL A 758 12.45 0.82 30.36
C VAL A 758 13.82 0.64 29.76
N SER A 759 14.85 0.80 30.54
CA SER A 759 16.23 0.47 30.18
C SER A 759 17.08 0.21 31.40
N ASP A 760 17.96 -0.80 31.32
CA ASP A 760 18.91 -1.10 32.39
C ASP A 760 20.26 -0.38 32.20
N THR A 761 20.50 0.20 31.02
CA THR A 761 21.83 0.67 30.60
C THR A 761 21.84 2.08 30.06
N LEU A 762 20.71 2.59 29.57
CA LEU A 762 20.58 3.89 28.90
C LEU A 762 19.84 4.91 29.76
N GLY A 763 20.28 6.17 29.73
CA GLY A 763 19.49 7.30 30.17
C GLY A 763 18.46 7.74 29.11
N GLY A 764 17.57 8.66 29.49
CA GLY A 764 16.46 9.06 28.65
C GLY A 764 16.86 9.88 27.42
N ILE A 765 17.71 10.91 27.60
CA ILE A 765 18.12 11.83 26.53
C ILE A 765 19.64 11.90 26.51
N ASP A 766 20.26 11.63 25.37
CA ASP A 766 21.73 11.58 25.22
C ASP A 766 22.41 10.81 26.37
N GLY A 767 21.88 9.66 26.73
CA GLY A 767 22.37 8.81 27.79
C GLY A 767 22.13 9.32 29.24
N VAL A 768 21.38 10.41 29.41
CA VAL A 768 21.08 11.02 30.72
C VAL A 768 19.58 10.99 31.00
N SER A 769 19.19 10.67 32.25
CA SER A 769 17.79 10.70 32.68
C SER A 769 17.47 12.03 33.38
N TYR A 770 16.28 12.56 33.10
CA TYR A 770 15.82 13.85 33.63
C TYR A 770 14.52 13.68 34.38
N ALA A 771 14.52 14.04 35.68
CA ALA A 771 13.33 13.93 36.52
C ALA A 771 12.17 14.77 35.96
N GLY A 772 11.01 14.12 35.79
CA GLY A 772 9.79 14.73 35.25
C GLY A 772 9.77 14.88 33.73
N GLN A 773 10.89 14.61 33.04
CA GLN A 773 10.99 14.75 31.58
C GLN A 773 11.23 13.41 30.88
N ALA A 774 12.22 12.64 31.34
CA ALA A 774 12.52 11.30 30.82
C ALA A 774 12.96 10.43 32.00
N GLU A 775 12.02 9.65 32.55
CA GLU A 775 12.23 8.87 33.78
C GLU A 775 12.28 7.37 33.49
N PRO A 776 13.29 6.66 34.02
CA PRO A 776 13.32 5.20 33.90
C PRO A 776 12.31 4.54 34.85
N LEU A 777 11.64 3.51 34.36
CA LEU A 777 10.78 2.62 35.16
C LEU A 777 11.30 1.19 35.10
N SER A 778 11.03 0.41 36.13
CA SER A 778 11.12 -1.04 36.02
C SER A 778 10.06 -1.55 35.02
N PHE A 779 10.30 -2.69 34.39
CA PHE A 779 9.29 -3.27 33.46
C PHE A 779 7.93 -3.49 34.15
N ALA A 780 7.91 -3.87 35.44
CA ALA A 780 6.66 -4.08 36.19
C ALA A 780 5.88 -2.76 36.41
N GLU A 781 6.58 -1.66 36.70
CA GLU A 781 5.97 -0.32 36.83
C GLU A 781 5.48 0.19 35.49
N PHE A 782 6.26 0.01 34.42
CA PHE A 782 5.90 0.36 33.06
C PHE A 782 4.67 -0.42 32.58
N ALA A 783 4.61 -1.74 32.85
CA ALA A 783 3.47 -2.56 32.51
C ALA A 783 2.20 -2.13 33.24
N ALA A 784 2.31 -1.76 34.53
CA ALA A 784 1.17 -1.26 35.31
C ALA A 784 0.68 0.10 34.79
N LEU A 785 1.61 0.99 34.44
CA LEU A 785 1.29 2.31 33.87
C LEU A 785 0.59 2.17 32.50
N THR A 786 1.16 1.40 31.59
CA THR A 786 0.61 1.20 30.24
C THR A 786 -0.75 0.49 30.27
N GLU A 787 -1.00 -0.37 31.27
CA GLU A 787 -2.33 -0.94 31.49
C GLU A 787 -3.34 0.11 31.93
N GLN A 788 -2.96 0.99 32.87
CA GLN A 788 -3.81 2.07 33.33
C GLN A 788 -4.17 3.07 32.23
N GLU A 789 -3.25 3.31 31.31
CA GLU A 789 -3.41 4.22 30.18
C GLU A 789 -4.14 3.54 28.99
N GLY A 790 -4.41 2.25 29.07
CA GLY A 790 -5.13 1.52 28.02
C GLY A 790 -4.28 1.19 26.78
N LEU A 791 -2.95 1.25 26.86
CA LEU A 791 -2.07 0.82 25.79
C LEU A 791 -2.22 -0.68 25.51
N PRO A 792 -1.96 -1.16 24.29
CA PRO A 792 -2.07 -2.56 23.90
C PRO A 792 -1.24 -3.49 24.80
N GLU A 793 -1.69 -4.75 24.97
CA GLU A 793 -1.02 -5.77 25.75
C GLU A 793 0.42 -6.03 25.30
N ALA A 794 0.72 -5.76 24.03
CA ALA A 794 2.07 -5.89 23.47
C ALA A 794 3.13 -5.11 24.26
N PHE A 795 2.80 -3.97 24.87
CA PHE A 795 3.72 -3.22 25.72
C PHE A 795 3.98 -3.83 27.11
N ARG A 796 3.24 -4.89 27.47
CA ARG A 796 3.30 -5.57 28.78
C ARG A 796 3.75 -7.02 28.69
N THR A 797 3.99 -7.54 27.50
CA THR A 797 4.36 -8.94 27.23
C THR A 797 5.58 -9.01 26.34
N ILE A 798 6.40 -10.04 26.54
CA ILE A 798 7.50 -10.39 25.64
C ILE A 798 7.15 -11.72 25.00
N VAL A 799 7.14 -11.79 23.67
CA VAL A 799 6.64 -12.95 22.93
C VAL A 799 7.71 -13.49 21.98
N LEU A 800 7.94 -14.80 22.05
CA LEU A 800 8.69 -15.54 21.04
C LEU A 800 7.68 -16.12 20.03
N THR A 801 7.74 -15.72 18.78
CA THR A 801 6.87 -16.20 17.72
C THR A 801 7.65 -17.10 16.76
N PHE A 802 7.24 -18.35 16.63
CA PHE A 802 7.85 -19.34 15.76
C PHE A 802 7.04 -19.46 14.48
N ARG A 803 7.69 -19.30 13.32
CA ARG A 803 7.03 -19.38 12.01
C ARG A 803 7.70 -20.44 11.13
N ALA A 804 6.91 -21.07 10.28
CA ALA A 804 7.38 -21.99 9.25
C ALA A 804 6.68 -21.67 7.92
N ASP A 805 7.45 -21.42 6.86
CA ASP A 805 6.95 -20.95 5.56
C ASP A 805 5.99 -19.72 5.71
N GLY A 806 6.35 -18.78 6.58
CA GLY A 806 5.57 -17.57 6.88
C GLY A 806 4.38 -17.76 7.84
N ALA A 807 3.93 -18.98 8.09
CA ALA A 807 2.82 -19.27 8.99
C ALA A 807 3.28 -19.42 10.45
N VAL A 808 2.55 -18.84 11.40
CA VAL A 808 2.83 -19.02 12.84
C VAL A 808 2.50 -20.45 13.26
N VAL A 809 3.51 -21.17 13.76
CA VAL A 809 3.36 -22.54 14.28
C VAL A 809 3.24 -22.58 15.80
N GLY A 810 3.57 -21.51 16.46
CA GLY A 810 3.41 -21.32 17.90
C GLY A 810 3.95 -20.00 18.40
N SER A 811 3.48 -19.55 19.56
CA SER A 811 4.01 -18.40 20.26
C SER A 811 4.09 -18.68 21.76
N VAL A 812 5.10 -18.11 22.42
CA VAL A 812 5.35 -18.29 23.84
C VAL A 812 5.60 -16.94 24.49
N THR A 813 4.84 -16.59 25.50
CA THR A 813 5.11 -15.41 26.33
C THR A 813 6.17 -15.74 27.38
N VAL A 814 7.17 -14.89 27.53
CA VAL A 814 8.24 -15.02 28.52
C VAL A 814 8.28 -13.79 29.43
N ASP A 815 8.79 -13.97 30.63
CA ASP A 815 9.01 -12.83 31.54
C ASP A 815 10.13 -11.93 30.99
N TYR A 816 10.02 -10.63 31.22
CA TYR A 816 11.06 -9.65 30.85
C TYR A 816 12.38 -10.00 31.53
N GLY A 817 13.45 -10.12 30.77
CA GLY A 817 14.76 -10.58 31.26
C GLY A 817 14.80 -12.07 31.65
N GLY A 818 13.75 -12.83 31.36
CA GLY A 818 13.67 -14.27 31.60
C GLY A 818 14.45 -15.10 30.60
N SER A 819 14.27 -16.43 30.67
CA SER A 819 14.93 -17.39 29.78
C SER A 819 13.90 -18.37 29.20
N PHE A 820 14.21 -18.90 28.00
CA PHE A 820 13.42 -19.91 27.31
C PHE A 820 14.28 -21.14 27.00
N ASP A 821 13.79 -22.34 27.27
CA ASP A 821 14.47 -23.57 26.88
C ASP A 821 14.24 -23.82 25.37
N ALA A 822 15.28 -23.69 24.57
CA ALA A 822 15.20 -23.95 23.14
C ALA A 822 14.65 -25.37 22.79
N GLY A 823 14.78 -26.32 23.70
CA GLY A 823 14.20 -27.66 23.54
C GLY A 823 12.67 -27.71 23.66
N ALA A 824 12.04 -26.63 24.19
CA ALA A 824 10.58 -26.47 24.27
C ALA A 824 9.98 -25.73 23.05
N ALA A 825 10.80 -25.40 22.04
CA ALA A 825 10.31 -24.79 20.80
C ALA A 825 9.30 -25.70 20.09
N PRO A 826 8.29 -25.15 19.42
CA PRO A 826 7.29 -25.92 18.67
C PRO A 826 7.95 -26.83 17.62
N ALA A 827 7.30 -27.96 17.32
CA ALA A 827 7.77 -28.84 16.25
C ALA A 827 7.59 -28.13 14.90
N ILE A 828 8.67 -28.15 14.07
CA ILE A 828 8.60 -27.58 12.74
C ILE A 828 7.78 -28.53 11.84
N PRO A 829 6.79 -28.03 11.05
CA PRO A 829 6.10 -28.84 10.07
C PRO A 829 7.07 -29.50 9.09
N ALA A 830 6.86 -30.78 8.80
CA ALA A 830 7.71 -31.50 7.83
C ALA A 830 7.44 -30.96 6.41
N LYS A 831 8.53 -30.79 5.65
CA LYS A 831 8.50 -30.40 4.23
C LYS A 831 9.24 -31.46 3.42
N ASP A 832 8.60 -31.97 2.37
CA ASP A 832 9.16 -33.04 1.56
C ASP A 832 10.51 -32.67 0.96
N GLY A 833 11.47 -33.54 1.08
CA GLY A 833 12.82 -33.33 0.54
C GLY A 833 13.67 -32.30 1.29
N CYS A 834 13.29 -31.90 2.49
CA CYS A 834 14.03 -30.95 3.32
C CYS A 834 14.27 -31.50 4.74
N THR A 835 15.34 -31.05 5.36
CA THR A 835 15.49 -31.05 6.82
C THR A 835 15.12 -29.68 7.34
N ALA A 836 14.60 -29.61 8.55
CA ALA A 836 14.18 -28.34 9.14
C ALA A 836 14.81 -28.13 10.52
N SER A 837 15.22 -26.92 10.81
CA SER A 837 15.74 -26.52 12.11
C SER A 837 15.35 -25.10 12.46
N TRP A 838 15.21 -24.80 13.75
CA TRP A 838 15.17 -23.42 14.20
C TRP A 838 16.58 -22.82 14.14
N PRO A 839 16.76 -21.60 13.65
CA PRO A 839 18.04 -20.89 13.73
C PRO A 839 18.40 -20.59 15.19
N ALA A 840 19.62 -20.15 15.44
CA ALA A 840 19.98 -19.64 16.76
C ALA A 840 19.18 -18.37 17.08
N PHE A 841 18.62 -18.29 18.27
CA PHE A 841 17.87 -17.12 18.76
C PHE A 841 18.26 -16.87 20.24
N VAL A 842 17.89 -15.69 20.76
CA VAL A 842 18.21 -15.32 22.15
C VAL A 842 17.34 -16.14 23.10
N THR A 843 17.97 -16.89 23.98
CA THR A 843 17.31 -17.79 24.93
C THR A 843 17.47 -17.37 26.39
N GLU A 844 18.36 -16.43 26.70
CA GLU A 844 18.61 -15.92 28.03
C GLU A 844 18.50 -14.40 28.07
N ASN A 845 18.03 -13.85 29.17
CA ASN A 845 17.84 -12.39 29.34
C ASN A 845 16.99 -11.78 28.22
N ILE A 846 15.87 -12.45 27.93
CA ILE A 846 14.98 -12.08 26.83
C ILE A 846 14.21 -10.82 27.23
N ARG A 847 14.40 -9.71 26.49
CA ARG A 847 13.81 -8.39 26.79
C ARG A 847 12.90 -7.88 25.69
N PHE A 848 12.96 -8.49 24.48
CA PHE A 848 12.22 -8.10 23.30
C PHE A 848 11.58 -9.30 22.65
N ASP A 849 10.56 -9.03 21.89
CA ASP A 849 9.92 -9.99 21.01
C ASP A 849 10.92 -10.52 19.98
N GLN A 850 10.78 -11.78 19.64
CA GLN A 850 11.58 -12.41 18.60
C GLN A 850 10.66 -13.17 17.65
N VAL A 851 10.87 -13.01 16.37
CA VAL A 851 10.28 -13.84 15.34
C VAL A 851 11.35 -14.81 14.85
N ILE A 852 11.08 -16.10 15.01
CA ILE A 852 12.02 -17.18 14.71
C ILE A 852 11.45 -17.96 13.52
N ASP A 853 12.05 -17.79 12.36
CA ASP A 853 11.64 -18.46 11.13
C ASP A 853 12.38 -19.79 10.98
N ALA A 854 11.64 -20.86 10.71
CA ALA A 854 12.23 -22.18 10.45
C ALA A 854 13.07 -22.17 9.17
N VAL A 855 14.26 -22.74 9.27
CA VAL A 855 15.15 -22.92 8.11
C VAL A 855 14.93 -24.31 7.54
N TYR A 856 14.47 -24.38 6.29
CA TYR A 856 14.34 -25.62 5.52
C TYR A 856 15.54 -25.78 4.61
N THR A 857 16.35 -26.80 4.86
CA THR A 857 17.53 -27.12 4.04
C THR A 857 17.20 -28.27 3.11
N PRO A 858 17.26 -28.07 1.78
CA PRO A 858 17.02 -29.15 0.82
C PRO A 858 17.98 -30.30 1.00
N LEU A 859 17.48 -31.54 0.89
CA LEU A 859 18.30 -32.77 0.90
C LEU A 859 18.94 -32.95 -0.47
N SER A 860 20.25 -33.29 -0.47
CA SER A 860 20.95 -33.70 -1.68
C SER A 860 20.59 -35.13 -2.03
N THR A 861 20.25 -35.42 -3.29
CA THR A 861 19.95 -36.76 -3.78
C THR A 861 21.20 -37.56 -4.15
N VAL A 862 22.30 -36.87 -4.39
CA VAL A 862 23.61 -37.49 -4.71
C VAL A 862 24.74 -36.72 -4.05
N VAL A 863 25.64 -37.44 -3.37
CA VAL A 863 26.86 -36.85 -2.81
C VAL A 863 28.08 -37.60 -3.33
N SER A 864 29.17 -36.88 -3.59
CA SER A 864 30.42 -37.46 -4.08
C SER A 864 31.46 -37.64 -2.98
N GLY A 865 32.20 -38.74 -3.04
CA GLY A 865 33.32 -38.97 -2.13
C GLY A 865 34.46 -37.99 -2.34
N THR A 866 35.19 -37.70 -1.25
CA THR A 866 36.34 -36.78 -1.24
C THR A 866 37.50 -37.26 -2.09
N GLU A 867 37.62 -38.59 -2.32
CA GLU A 867 38.72 -39.22 -3.06
C GLU A 867 38.37 -39.45 -4.53
N GLN A 868 39.32 -39.17 -5.42
CA GLN A 868 39.15 -39.24 -6.87
C GLN A 868 40.17 -40.15 -7.53
N ARG A 869 39.81 -40.71 -8.69
CA ARG A 869 40.76 -41.40 -9.60
C ARG A 869 41.63 -40.37 -10.33
N ALA A 870 42.72 -40.85 -10.93
CA ALA A 870 43.64 -40.00 -11.68
C ALA A 870 42.99 -39.21 -12.85
N ASP A 871 41.85 -39.64 -13.29
CA ASP A 871 41.04 -38.97 -14.32
C ASP A 871 40.02 -37.93 -13.76
N GLY A 872 40.10 -37.65 -12.45
CA GLY A 872 39.24 -36.67 -11.77
C GLY A 872 37.85 -37.17 -11.39
N ARG A 873 37.51 -38.42 -11.66
CA ARG A 873 36.23 -39.01 -11.28
C ARG A 873 36.20 -39.44 -9.83
N PRO A 874 35.14 -39.16 -9.05
CA PRO A 874 34.99 -39.65 -7.69
C PRO A 874 35.07 -41.19 -7.63
N ILE A 875 35.76 -41.70 -6.63
CA ILE A 875 35.86 -43.15 -6.38
C ILE A 875 34.51 -43.69 -5.93
N LEU A 876 33.76 -42.89 -5.16
CA LEU A 876 32.49 -43.28 -4.57
C LEU A 876 31.48 -42.16 -4.78
N LEU A 877 30.26 -42.51 -5.17
CA LEU A 877 29.10 -41.65 -5.15
C LEU A 877 28.03 -42.32 -4.29
N ALA A 878 27.25 -41.57 -3.55
CA ALA A 878 26.11 -42.08 -2.80
C ALA A 878 24.82 -41.45 -3.31
N GLU A 879 23.83 -42.28 -3.62
CA GLU A 879 22.47 -41.88 -3.90
C GLU A 879 21.57 -42.14 -2.68
N GLY A 880 20.77 -41.14 -2.34
CA GLY A 880 19.88 -41.20 -1.19
C GLY A 880 19.28 -39.83 -0.88
N SER A 881 18.91 -39.60 0.37
CA SER A 881 18.51 -38.30 0.88
C SER A 881 19.53 -37.90 1.94
N PHE A 882 20.33 -36.88 1.65
CA PHE A 882 21.46 -36.49 2.49
C PHE A 882 21.29 -35.02 2.92
N GLY A 883 21.55 -34.72 4.19
CA GLY A 883 21.73 -33.40 4.71
C GLY A 883 23.02 -32.73 4.19
N THR A 884 23.37 -31.58 4.79
CA THR A 884 24.62 -30.87 4.47
C THR A 884 25.82 -31.67 4.95
N GLY A 885 26.85 -31.80 4.11
CA GLY A 885 28.09 -32.46 4.42
C GLY A 885 28.66 -33.25 3.22
N ASP A 886 29.88 -33.72 3.37
CA ASP A 886 30.60 -34.49 2.34
C ASP A 886 30.57 -35.98 2.65
N LEU A 887 30.56 -36.80 1.61
CA LEU A 887 30.91 -38.23 1.73
C LEU A 887 32.44 -38.35 1.93
N THR A 888 32.85 -38.44 3.20
CA THR A 888 34.28 -38.55 3.50
C THR A 888 34.81 -39.97 3.28
N MET A 889 36.02 -40.07 2.77
CA MET A 889 36.65 -41.35 2.49
C MET A 889 38.09 -41.37 3.01
N THR A 890 38.51 -42.52 3.58
CA THR A 890 39.89 -42.79 3.98
C THR A 890 40.30 -44.17 3.52
N ALA A 891 41.54 -44.31 3.03
CA ALA A 891 42.08 -45.62 2.65
C ALA A 891 42.15 -46.53 3.88
N SER A 892 41.76 -47.76 3.71
CA SER A 892 41.80 -48.80 4.77
C SER A 892 42.63 -49.98 4.33
N ASP A 893 43.35 -50.60 5.28
CA ASP A 893 44.07 -51.82 5.07
C ASP A 893 43.26 -53.12 5.33
N GLU A 894 42.02 -52.96 5.73
CA GLU A 894 41.09 -54.04 6.05
C GLU A 894 40.64 -54.80 4.79
N ALA A 895 40.73 -56.09 4.75
CA ALA A 895 40.30 -56.88 3.62
C ALA A 895 39.59 -58.20 4.04
N PRO A 896 38.60 -58.66 3.28
CA PRO A 896 37.91 -59.91 3.51
C PRO A 896 38.82 -61.08 3.18
N LEU A 897 38.84 -62.20 3.95
CA LEU A 897 39.51 -63.44 3.67
C LEU A 897 38.74 -64.24 2.60
N VAL A 898 38.78 -63.77 1.34
CA VAL A 898 38.06 -64.38 0.22
C VAL A 898 39.03 -64.71 -0.94
N PRO A 899 38.72 -65.72 -1.82
CA PRO A 899 39.51 -65.95 -3.02
C PRO A 899 39.49 -64.78 -3.97
N GLY A 900 40.66 -64.26 -4.39
CA GLY A 900 40.84 -63.17 -5.31
C GLY A 900 42.03 -62.29 -4.94
N GLN A 901 42.27 -61.26 -5.74
CA GLN A 901 43.30 -60.25 -5.46
C GLN A 901 42.64 -59.00 -4.87
N HIS A 902 42.90 -58.68 -3.60
CA HIS A 902 42.52 -57.43 -2.97
C HIS A 902 43.23 -56.29 -3.67
N THR A 903 42.53 -55.26 -4.05
CA THR A 903 43.03 -54.07 -4.74
C THR A 903 43.05 -52.81 -3.90
N GLU A 904 41.99 -52.55 -3.19
CA GLU A 904 41.84 -51.39 -2.28
C GLU A 904 40.69 -51.57 -1.32
N SER A 905 40.79 -50.90 -0.21
CA SER A 905 39.68 -50.76 0.73
C SER A 905 39.53 -49.32 1.16
N TRP A 906 38.30 -48.93 1.40
CA TRP A 906 37.92 -47.58 1.76
C TRP A 906 37.00 -47.63 2.95
N GLN A 907 37.33 -46.89 4.00
CA GLN A 907 36.40 -46.54 5.04
C GLN A 907 35.69 -45.27 4.59
N PHE A 908 34.34 -45.19 4.70
CA PHE A 908 33.55 -44.06 4.29
C PHE A 908 32.56 -43.65 5.36
N THR A 909 32.27 -42.35 5.44
CA THR A 909 31.21 -41.81 6.29
C THR A 909 30.26 -41.01 5.44
N LEU A 910 28.98 -41.39 5.46
CA LEU A 910 27.92 -40.66 4.78
C LEU A 910 27.60 -39.41 5.59
N PRO A 911 27.25 -38.30 4.94
CA PRO A 911 26.71 -37.13 5.63
C PRO A 911 25.42 -37.49 6.38
N GLU A 912 24.92 -36.58 7.20
CA GLU A 912 23.66 -36.78 7.93
C GLU A 912 22.55 -37.20 6.94
N THR A 913 21.87 -38.32 7.23
CA THR A 913 21.02 -39.01 6.27
C THR A 913 19.61 -39.17 6.79
N ALA A 914 18.63 -38.89 5.92
CA ALA A 914 17.26 -39.33 6.11
C ALA A 914 17.06 -40.66 5.37
N GLY A 915 16.83 -41.76 6.09
CA GLY A 915 16.55 -43.08 5.49
C GLY A 915 17.34 -44.23 6.11
N SER A 916 17.00 -45.45 5.73
CA SER A 916 17.54 -46.69 6.28
C SER A 916 18.42 -47.49 5.29
N SER A 917 18.58 -47.08 4.07
CA SER A 917 19.46 -47.71 3.06
C SER A 917 19.83 -46.74 1.96
N TRP A 918 21.04 -46.88 1.41
CA TRP A 918 21.55 -45.96 0.39
C TRP A 918 22.15 -46.78 -0.76
N GLN A 919 22.15 -46.21 -1.98
CA GLN A 919 22.85 -46.78 -3.11
C GLN A 919 24.22 -46.13 -3.23
N LEU A 920 25.28 -46.94 -3.26
CA LEU A 920 26.63 -46.46 -3.54
C LEU A 920 27.05 -46.87 -4.94
N HIS A 921 27.70 -45.95 -5.63
CA HIS A 921 28.36 -46.16 -6.93
C HIS A 921 29.86 -46.16 -6.71
N TYR A 922 30.50 -47.29 -6.85
CA TYR A 922 31.94 -47.43 -6.69
C TYR A 922 32.64 -47.56 -8.04
N LEU A 923 33.70 -46.76 -8.28
CA LEU A 923 34.53 -46.80 -9.49
C LEU A 923 35.72 -47.76 -9.34
N PRO A 924 35.65 -48.98 -9.84
CA PRO A 924 36.73 -49.98 -9.65
C PRO A 924 37.98 -49.63 -10.45
N GLN A 925 39.17 -49.97 -9.91
CA GLN A 925 40.44 -49.83 -10.63
C GLN A 925 40.57 -50.85 -11.78
N GLN A 926 39.99 -52.05 -11.63
CA GLN A 926 40.11 -53.14 -12.56
C GLN A 926 38.74 -53.75 -12.90
N LYS A 927 38.68 -54.31 -14.11
CA LYS A 927 37.46 -55.03 -14.51
C LYS A 927 37.37 -56.36 -13.71
N ASN A 928 36.22 -56.89 -13.52
CA ASN A 928 35.93 -58.13 -12.79
C ASN A 928 36.10 -58.02 -11.26
N THR A 929 35.92 -56.78 -10.72
CA THR A 929 36.01 -56.52 -9.29
C THR A 929 34.69 -56.90 -8.63
N ALA A 930 34.73 -57.54 -7.49
CA ALA A 930 33.64 -57.75 -6.56
C ALA A 930 33.84 -56.80 -5.38
N VAL A 931 32.75 -56.18 -4.90
CA VAL A 931 32.72 -55.33 -3.71
C VAL A 931 32.28 -56.14 -2.50
N TYR A 932 32.96 -55.96 -1.41
CA TYR A 932 32.63 -56.54 -0.11
C TYR A 932 32.40 -55.38 0.89
N LEU A 933 31.41 -55.50 1.72
CA LEU A 933 31.06 -54.54 2.77
C LEU A 933 31.27 -55.16 4.14
N LYS A 934 31.83 -54.41 5.06
CA LYS A 934 32.06 -54.83 6.44
C LYS A 934 30.85 -54.49 7.27
N ASN A 935 30.25 -55.47 7.87
CA ASN A 935 29.14 -55.32 8.79
C ASN A 935 29.62 -54.78 10.14
N ALA A 936 28.70 -54.21 10.94
CA ALA A 936 28.96 -53.70 12.29
C ALA A 936 29.56 -54.77 13.25
N ASP A 937 29.33 -56.06 13.00
CA ASP A 937 29.89 -57.19 13.76
C ASP A 937 31.33 -57.60 13.32
N GLY A 938 31.88 -56.87 12.33
CA GLY A 938 33.19 -57.13 11.74
C GLY A 938 33.20 -58.22 10.67
N SER A 939 32.08 -58.87 10.39
CA SER A 939 31.98 -59.82 9.28
C SER A 939 31.88 -59.09 7.93
N TRP A 940 32.32 -59.81 6.84
CA TRP A 940 32.24 -59.28 5.50
C TRP A 940 31.14 -59.94 4.70
N ARG A 941 30.29 -59.18 4.07
CA ARG A 941 29.33 -59.63 3.06
C ARG A 941 29.75 -59.17 1.66
N ARG A 942 29.50 -60.01 0.68
CA ARG A 942 29.64 -59.60 -0.74
C ARG A 942 28.42 -58.75 -1.13
N ALA A 943 28.69 -57.61 -1.69
CA ALA A 943 27.64 -56.76 -2.23
C ALA A 943 27.10 -57.33 -3.55
N ASP A 944 25.79 -57.29 -3.70
CA ASP A 944 25.16 -57.55 -4.99
C ASP A 944 25.30 -56.30 -5.85
N THR A 945 26.14 -56.37 -6.88
CA THR A 945 26.54 -55.26 -7.69
C THR A 945 25.89 -55.29 -9.08
N THR A 946 25.33 -54.18 -9.52
CA THR A 946 24.95 -53.92 -10.91
C THR A 946 25.90 -52.91 -11.53
N ALA A 947 26.12 -53.01 -12.86
CA ALA A 947 27.01 -52.08 -13.55
C ALA A 947 26.17 -50.88 -14.08
N ASP A 948 26.64 -49.68 -13.72
CA ASP A 948 26.15 -48.43 -14.29
C ASP A 948 27.33 -47.67 -14.89
N GLY A 949 27.44 -47.73 -16.22
CA GLY A 949 28.62 -47.23 -16.93
C GLY A 949 29.92 -47.80 -16.44
N SER A 950 30.75 -47.00 -15.79
CA SER A 950 32.05 -47.41 -15.22
C SER A 950 31.93 -47.80 -13.74
N TYR A 951 30.81 -47.50 -13.10
CA TYR A 951 30.59 -47.76 -11.69
C TYR A 951 29.91 -49.10 -11.41
N LEU A 952 30.15 -49.64 -10.23
CA LEU A 952 29.43 -50.74 -9.65
C LEU A 952 28.47 -50.20 -8.60
N VAL A 953 27.16 -50.41 -8.80
CA VAL A 953 26.10 -49.92 -7.91
C VAL A 953 25.66 -51.02 -6.96
N PHE A 954 25.55 -50.70 -5.70
CA PHE A 954 25.12 -51.64 -4.65
C PHE A 954 24.48 -50.88 -3.48
N THR A 955 23.68 -51.57 -2.70
CA THR A 955 22.99 -51.00 -1.51
C THR A 955 23.85 -51.23 -0.27
N VAL A 956 23.94 -50.15 0.55
CA VAL A 956 24.60 -50.15 1.88
C VAL A 956 23.52 -50.02 2.96
N GLN A 957 23.72 -50.70 4.04
CA GLN A 957 22.86 -50.65 5.23
C GLN A 957 23.53 -49.90 6.39
N PRO A 958 22.74 -49.39 7.36
CA PRO A 958 23.31 -48.74 8.54
C PRO A 958 24.34 -49.59 9.24
N GLY A 959 25.52 -49.04 9.55
CA GLY A 959 26.64 -49.76 10.20
C GLY A 959 27.61 -50.41 9.25
N GLU A 960 27.41 -50.35 7.95
CA GLU A 960 28.39 -50.74 6.93
C GLU A 960 29.17 -49.48 6.52
N ASP A 961 30.39 -49.36 7.02
CA ASP A 961 31.23 -48.15 6.86
C ASP A 961 32.54 -48.44 6.08
N THR A 962 32.80 -49.67 5.68
CA THR A 962 34.02 -50.05 4.99
C THR A 962 33.71 -50.92 3.78
N LEU A 963 34.23 -50.55 2.63
CA LEU A 963 34.19 -51.38 1.41
C LEU A 963 35.58 -51.90 1.07
N ALA A 964 35.64 -53.13 0.55
CA ALA A 964 36.85 -53.72 -0.01
C ALA A 964 36.60 -54.24 -1.43
N ALA A 965 37.51 -53.91 -2.32
CA ALA A 965 37.46 -54.32 -3.70
C ALA A 965 38.42 -55.55 -3.97
N VAL A 966 37.82 -56.61 -4.45
CA VAL A 966 38.57 -57.86 -4.74
C VAL A 966 38.33 -58.26 -6.17
N VAL A 967 39.44 -58.36 -6.96
CA VAL A 967 39.39 -58.86 -8.35
C VAL A 967 39.20 -60.36 -8.31
N GLN A 968 38.11 -60.79 -8.90
CA GLN A 968 37.79 -62.23 -8.97
C GLN A 968 38.67 -62.96 -9.99
N PRO A 969 39.24 -64.11 -9.66
CA PRO A 969 40.04 -64.93 -10.63
C PRO A 969 39.13 -65.30 -11.81
N ARG A 970 39.52 -65.01 -13.01
CA ARG A 970 38.90 -65.62 -14.20
C ARG A 970 39.16 -67.08 -14.21
N ILE A 971 38.17 -67.88 -13.85
CA ILE A 971 38.23 -69.31 -14.11
C ILE A 971 38.01 -69.49 -15.62
N PRO A 972 39.04 -69.96 -16.39
CA PRO A 972 38.79 -70.09 -17.81
C PRO A 972 37.73 -71.15 -18.04
N LEU A 973 36.80 -70.88 -18.88
CA LEU A 973 35.60 -71.68 -19.19
C LEU A 973 35.93 -73.13 -19.44
N PRO A 974 37.14 -73.54 -19.99
CA PRO A 974 37.52 -74.97 -20.11
C PRO A 974 37.70 -75.69 -18.78
N LEU A 975 38.21 -75.07 -17.74
CA LEU A 975 38.41 -75.69 -16.41
C LEU A 975 37.05 -75.85 -15.64
N ALA A 976 36.11 -74.95 -15.80
CA ALA A 976 34.78 -75.12 -15.22
C ALA A 976 33.99 -76.26 -15.86
N ILE A 977 34.11 -76.42 -17.18
CA ILE A 977 33.47 -77.53 -17.87
C ILE A 977 34.22 -78.87 -17.55
N GLY A 978 35.54 -78.80 -17.41
CA GLY A 978 36.33 -79.95 -16.93
C GLY A 978 35.99 -80.43 -15.50
N GLY A 979 35.78 -79.43 -14.57
CA GLY A 979 35.35 -79.72 -13.18
C GLY A 979 33.98 -80.35 -13.13
N ILE A 980 33.02 -79.85 -13.88
CA ILE A 980 31.68 -80.41 -13.97
C ILE A 980 31.68 -81.80 -14.64
N GLY A 981 32.50 -81.95 -15.67
CA GLY A 981 32.67 -83.24 -16.33
C GLY A 981 33.24 -84.29 -15.38
N ALA A 982 34.28 -83.96 -14.60
CA ALA A 982 34.86 -84.84 -13.61
C ALA A 982 33.89 -85.23 -12.48
N ALA A 983 33.11 -84.26 -11.99
CA ALA A 983 32.12 -84.48 -10.96
C ALA A 983 30.96 -85.37 -11.48
N VAL A 984 30.57 -85.26 -12.71
CA VAL A 984 29.52 -86.10 -13.33
C VAL A 984 30.05 -87.51 -13.54
N VAL A 985 31.35 -87.70 -13.96
CA VAL A 985 31.98 -88.94 -14.07
C VAL A 985 32.16 -89.67 -12.73
N LEU A 986 32.53 -88.94 -11.65
CA LEU A 986 32.65 -89.47 -10.29
C LEU A 986 31.27 -89.87 -9.75
N LEU A 987 30.19 -89.08 -10.01
CA LEU A 987 28.83 -89.43 -9.60
C LEU A 987 28.32 -90.67 -10.38
N ALA A 988 28.62 -90.74 -11.68
CA ALA A 988 28.26 -91.91 -12.48
C ALA A 988 29.03 -93.16 -12.04
N ALA A 989 30.33 -93.09 -11.72
CA ALA A 989 31.13 -94.14 -11.18
C ALA A 989 30.63 -94.60 -9.78
N ALA A 990 30.23 -93.69 -8.92
CA ALA A 990 29.65 -94.01 -7.63
C ALA A 990 28.24 -94.64 -7.76
N ALA A 991 27.46 -94.24 -8.77
CA ALA A 991 26.18 -94.87 -9.09
C ALA A 991 26.39 -96.34 -9.64
N LEU A 992 27.40 -96.52 -10.51
CA LEU A 992 27.75 -97.86 -11.00
C LEU A 992 28.27 -98.73 -9.88
N LEU A 993 29.09 -98.21 -8.98
CA LEU A 993 29.56 -98.95 -7.79
C LEU A 993 28.42 -99.33 -6.83
N ARG A 994 27.46 -98.44 -6.65
CA ARG A 994 26.23 -98.74 -5.92
C ARG A 994 25.34 -99.77 -6.60
N ARG A 995 25.24 -99.78 -7.92
CA ARG A 995 24.55 -100.86 -8.68
C ARG A 995 25.24 -102.19 -8.59
N ARG A 996 26.61 -102.23 -8.58
CA ARG A 996 27.38 -103.50 -8.40
C ARG A 996 27.24 -104.05 -6.97
N ARG A 997 27.19 -103.18 -5.95
CA ARG A 997 26.95 -103.62 -4.57
C ARG A 997 25.48 -104.12 -4.35
N LYS A 998 24.53 -103.72 -5.07
CA LYS A 998 23.11 -104.22 -5.00
C LYS A 998 22.93 -105.58 -5.79
N ALA A 999 23.86 -105.91 -6.74
CA ALA A 999 23.88 -107.18 -7.42
C ALA A 999 24.56 -108.34 -6.67
N HIS A 1000 25.37 -108.05 -5.64
CA HIS A 1000 26.01 -109.10 -4.79
C HIS A 1000 25.27 -109.41 -3.45
N THR A 1001 24.07 -108.79 -3.25
CA THR A 1001 23.25 -109.15 -2.07
C THR A 1001 21.93 -109.80 -2.43
N LYS A 1002 21.82 -110.38 -3.70
CA LYS A 1002 20.77 -111.28 -4.12
C LYS A 1002 21.40 -112.44 -4.94
N ALA A 1003 22.24 -113.21 -4.26
CA ALA A 1003 22.60 -114.59 -4.56
C ALA A 1003 22.79 -115.32 -3.21
#